data_30f61cf9d72e8ba33951f501934285ab
#
_entry.id   30f61cf9d72e8ba33951f501934285ab
#
_cell.length_a   1.000
_cell.length_b   1.000
_cell.length_c   1.000
_cell.angle_alpha   90.00
_cell.angle_beta   90.00
_cell.angle_gamma   90.00
#
_symmetry.space_group_name_H-M   'P 1'
#
loop_
_entity.id
_entity.type
_entity.pdbx_description
1 polymer ?
#
loop_
_entity_poly.entity_id
_entity_poly.type
_entity_poly.pdbx_seq_one_letter_code
_entity_poly.pdbx_strand_id
1 'polypeptide(L)'
;MAAKKNLVIVESPAKAKTIGKYLGPDYVVKASMGHLRDLPKSTLGVDVEGDFTPNYRPIKGKEDIIKDLKTTADKSKTVYLATDPDREGEAISWHLQHLLDLPDDKARRVTFNEITKKVVQESIQHPRAIDQDLVDAQQARRVLDRIVGYQLSPLLWKKIRRGLSAGRVQSVAIRLVAQREQEIAAFVPQEYWTLDVHLQNHAAASFTAHYYGVDGKKYEPKDEADTQRIVAELQQERFAVKTVKRTDKQRSPTPPFTTSSLQQEASRKLNMTPRRTMAIAQQLYEGVDITGEGTVGLITYMRTDSLRISDEAQAQARELIQSRYGAAYCPDVPRKYKTKAGAQDAHEAIRPSDPALTPEQVKGDLTPEQYRLYRLIWSRFLASQMDNAVYDSISVEIAAGAHALRCSASNLKFAGYTAVYEESRDDDKEEKDSPLPPLEEGEQVTAVGFAPLQHFTQPPARYTDATLIRTMEENGIGRPSTYAPTVSTILDREYVIKEGKYLRLTPLGGVVNDLMCQRFPDIVDVKFTARMEQKLDDVEAGQVKWKDLIRQFYVPFHENLEKVEKDMEGVYLKVPDEVTEEKCDLCGRNMVIKSGRFGRFLACPGYPECKFTKPLVVEMPGRCPKCGGRILKKTSRNGYTYYGCDKFPTCDFMTWDVPVKDDCPVCGKTMFKKAGKGFNKPFCANPECPNFLPEDKRGYRRRKTDDAAASAEDSAPAAEEKSAAQPETKKPAAKKTTAAKKPAAAKKTTAAKKPAVKKTTAKKTTKKAEE
;
A
#
# COMPACT_ATOMS: atom_id res chain seq x y z
N MET A 1 -9.60 9.93 -51.86
CA MET A 1 -9.87 10.20 -50.44
C MET A 1 -8.90 9.40 -49.60
N ALA A 2 -8.17 10.00 -48.67
CA ALA A 2 -7.32 9.25 -47.75
C ALA A 2 -8.18 8.23 -46.99
N ALA A 3 -7.72 6.99 -46.88
CA ALA A 3 -8.45 5.96 -46.14
C ALA A 3 -8.69 6.41 -44.67
N LYS A 4 -9.92 6.25 -44.20
CA LYS A 4 -10.24 6.59 -42.80
C LYS A 4 -9.44 5.65 -41.90
N LYS A 5 -8.61 6.21 -41.02
CA LYS A 5 -7.85 5.46 -40.00
C LYS A 5 -8.78 4.93 -38.90
N ASN A 6 -8.34 3.91 -38.19
CA ASN A 6 -8.99 3.44 -36.99
C ASN A 6 -8.55 4.25 -35.76
N LEU A 7 -9.44 4.51 -34.81
CA LEU A 7 -9.12 5.13 -33.54
C LEU A 7 -9.04 4.06 -32.45
N VAL A 8 -7.97 4.10 -31.65
CA VAL A 8 -7.83 3.28 -30.42
C VAL A 8 -7.79 4.23 -29.22
N ILE A 9 -8.72 4.06 -28.28
CA ILE A 9 -8.78 4.88 -27.06
C ILE A 9 -8.32 4.03 -25.88
N VAL A 10 -7.31 4.50 -25.17
CA VAL A 10 -6.73 3.89 -23.98
C VAL A 10 -6.85 4.86 -22.79
N GLU A 11 -6.53 4.44 -21.58
CA GLU A 11 -6.69 5.26 -20.36
C GLU A 11 -5.56 6.25 -20.16
N SER A 12 -4.33 5.89 -20.53
CA SER A 12 -3.14 6.67 -20.20
C SER A 12 -2.28 7.01 -21.42
N PRO A 13 -1.53 8.13 -21.37
CA PRO A 13 -0.58 8.48 -22.42
C PRO A 13 0.55 7.47 -22.61
N ALA A 14 0.96 6.78 -21.53
CA ALA A 14 1.98 5.75 -21.59
C ALA A 14 1.52 4.58 -22.47
N LYS A 15 0.30 4.05 -22.19
CA LYS A 15 -0.33 3.04 -23.06
C LYS A 15 -0.47 3.51 -24.50
N ALA A 16 -0.91 4.77 -24.70
CA ALA A 16 -1.07 5.30 -26.05
C ALA A 16 0.26 5.31 -26.82
N LYS A 17 1.37 5.65 -26.16
CA LYS A 17 2.71 5.62 -26.74
C LYS A 17 3.13 4.20 -27.12
N THR A 18 2.95 3.24 -26.21
CA THR A 18 3.35 1.84 -26.39
C THR A 18 2.53 1.18 -27.49
N ILE A 19 1.20 1.21 -27.39
CA ILE A 19 0.29 0.57 -28.34
C ILE A 19 0.37 1.21 -29.72
N GLY A 20 0.55 2.54 -29.80
CA GLY A 20 0.71 3.26 -31.06
C GLY A 20 1.92 2.81 -31.88
N LYS A 21 3.02 2.43 -31.21
CA LYS A 21 4.19 1.85 -31.86
C LYS A 21 3.91 0.45 -32.47
N TYR A 22 3.04 -0.33 -31.80
CA TYR A 22 2.75 -1.71 -32.22
C TYR A 22 1.75 -1.82 -33.37
N LEU A 23 0.80 -0.88 -33.46
CA LEU A 23 -0.29 -0.91 -34.43
C LEU A 23 0.04 -0.23 -35.77
N GLY A 24 1.02 0.65 -35.80
CA GLY A 24 1.47 1.31 -37.04
C GLY A 24 0.53 2.43 -37.53
N PRO A 25 0.72 2.88 -38.81
CA PRO A 25 0.16 4.14 -39.34
C PRO A 25 -1.35 4.11 -39.61
N ASP A 26 -1.99 2.94 -39.66
CA ASP A 26 -3.43 2.80 -39.95
C ASP A 26 -4.30 3.08 -38.69
N TYR A 27 -3.65 3.23 -37.56
CA TYR A 27 -4.29 3.49 -36.27
C TYR A 27 -3.87 4.85 -35.71
N VAL A 28 -4.82 5.53 -35.10
CA VAL A 28 -4.58 6.71 -34.25
C VAL A 28 -4.86 6.29 -32.82
N VAL A 29 -3.86 6.31 -31.97
CA VAL A 29 -4.01 5.94 -30.56
C VAL A 29 -4.06 7.20 -29.69
N LYS A 30 -5.12 7.33 -28.89
CA LYS A 30 -5.33 8.49 -28.00
C LYS A 30 -5.66 8.03 -26.57
N ALA A 31 -5.35 8.89 -25.59
CA ALA A 31 -5.63 8.64 -24.18
C ALA A 31 -6.84 9.42 -23.69
N SER A 32 -7.74 8.76 -22.95
CA SER A 32 -8.86 9.41 -22.25
C SER A 32 -8.41 10.10 -20.96
N MET A 33 -7.21 9.84 -20.48
CA MET A 33 -6.71 10.32 -19.20
C MET A 33 -7.57 9.87 -18.00
N GLY A 34 -8.02 8.62 -18.00
CA GLY A 34 -8.93 8.01 -17.05
C GLY A 34 -10.40 8.31 -17.35
N HIS A 35 -11.24 8.34 -16.33
CA HIS A 35 -12.67 8.66 -16.48
C HIS A 35 -12.92 10.05 -17.05
N LEU A 36 -13.88 10.15 -17.99
CA LEU A 36 -14.37 11.41 -18.57
C LEU A 36 -15.76 11.79 -18.05
N ARG A 37 -16.49 10.86 -17.43
CA ARG A 37 -17.85 11.00 -16.92
C ARG A 37 -17.94 10.36 -15.54
N ASP A 38 -18.60 11.02 -14.58
CA ASP A 38 -18.77 10.52 -13.21
C ASP A 38 -20.00 11.16 -12.57
N LEU A 39 -20.38 10.68 -11.37
CA LEU A 39 -21.41 11.29 -10.53
C LEU A 39 -20.99 12.70 -10.09
N PRO A 40 -21.93 13.65 -9.94
CA PRO A 40 -21.65 15.01 -9.46
C PRO A 40 -20.93 15.02 -8.11
N LYS A 41 -19.96 15.93 -7.93
CA LYS A 41 -19.20 16.01 -6.65
C LYS A 41 -20.01 16.62 -5.51
N SER A 42 -21.00 17.47 -5.81
CA SER A 42 -21.72 18.30 -4.82
C SER A 42 -23.08 17.74 -4.42
N THR A 43 -23.58 16.71 -5.10
CA THR A 43 -24.88 16.07 -4.83
C THR A 43 -24.74 14.56 -4.81
N LEU A 44 -25.72 13.84 -4.27
CA LEU A 44 -25.71 12.38 -4.27
C LEU A 44 -25.58 11.84 -5.70
N GLY A 45 -26.33 12.41 -6.65
CA GLY A 45 -26.28 12.04 -8.06
C GLY A 45 -26.85 10.67 -8.38
N VAL A 46 -27.68 10.11 -7.49
CA VAL A 46 -28.39 8.86 -7.64
C VAL A 46 -29.85 9.11 -7.28
N ASP A 47 -30.77 8.62 -8.09
CA ASP A 47 -32.22 8.72 -7.84
C ASP A 47 -32.64 7.63 -6.84
N VAL A 48 -32.58 7.95 -5.56
CA VAL A 48 -32.87 6.99 -4.47
C VAL A 48 -34.38 6.86 -4.18
N GLU A 49 -35.18 7.79 -4.63
CA GLU A 49 -36.67 7.76 -4.51
C GLU A 49 -37.31 6.97 -5.65
N GLY A 50 -36.59 6.81 -6.76
CA GLY A 50 -37.03 6.06 -7.93
C GLY A 50 -36.32 4.71 -8.06
N ASP A 51 -35.59 4.52 -9.13
CA ASP A 51 -34.98 3.25 -9.52
C ASP A 51 -33.48 3.17 -9.39
N PHE A 52 -32.88 4.05 -8.61
CA PHE A 52 -31.41 4.17 -8.37
C PHE A 52 -30.60 4.56 -9.61
N THR A 53 -31.21 5.14 -10.61
CA THR A 53 -30.52 5.56 -11.83
C THR A 53 -29.46 6.64 -11.51
N PRO A 54 -28.20 6.42 -11.90
CA PRO A 54 -27.12 7.36 -11.65
C PRO A 54 -27.15 8.52 -12.67
N ASN A 55 -27.07 9.76 -12.18
CA ASN A 55 -26.99 10.97 -13.01
C ASN A 55 -25.53 11.30 -13.33
N TYR A 56 -24.97 10.58 -14.28
CA TYR A 56 -23.60 10.81 -14.73
C TYR A 56 -23.46 12.09 -15.53
N ARG A 57 -22.37 12.84 -15.29
CA ARG A 57 -22.02 14.08 -15.99
C ARG A 57 -20.57 14.09 -16.45
N PRO A 58 -20.24 14.79 -17.55
CA PRO A 58 -18.84 15.03 -17.92
C PRO A 58 -18.07 15.65 -16.75
N ILE A 59 -16.85 15.18 -16.55
CA ILE A 59 -15.96 15.69 -15.50
C ILE A 59 -15.43 17.06 -15.92
N LYS A 60 -15.64 18.06 -15.05
CA LYS A 60 -15.16 19.43 -15.29
C LYS A 60 -13.65 19.48 -15.53
N GLY A 61 -13.23 20.16 -16.59
CA GLY A 61 -11.83 20.27 -17.03
C GLY A 61 -11.38 19.13 -17.96
N LYS A 62 -12.32 18.30 -18.45
CA LYS A 62 -12.07 17.26 -19.45
C LYS A 62 -12.73 17.57 -20.81
N GLU A 63 -13.34 18.72 -20.94
CA GLU A 63 -14.12 19.13 -22.12
C GLU A 63 -13.28 19.09 -23.40
N ASP A 64 -12.03 19.55 -23.35
CA ASP A 64 -11.12 19.57 -24.51
C ASP A 64 -10.75 18.15 -24.95
N ILE A 65 -10.53 17.24 -23.99
CA ILE A 65 -10.23 15.83 -24.27
C ILE A 65 -11.44 15.17 -24.94
N ILE A 66 -12.64 15.39 -24.42
CA ILE A 66 -13.90 14.86 -24.98
C ILE A 66 -14.08 15.35 -26.41
N LYS A 67 -13.90 16.66 -26.64
CA LYS A 67 -14.01 17.28 -27.96
C LYS A 67 -13.01 16.73 -28.96
N ASP A 68 -11.75 16.58 -28.54
CA ASP A 68 -10.66 16.02 -29.37
C ASP A 68 -10.93 14.55 -29.73
N LEU A 69 -11.36 13.73 -28.75
CA LEU A 69 -11.74 12.35 -28.99
C LEU A 69 -12.94 12.23 -29.91
N LYS A 70 -14.00 13.04 -29.73
CA LYS A 70 -15.20 13.05 -30.58
C LYS A 70 -14.85 13.42 -32.02
N THR A 71 -14.10 14.52 -32.21
CA THR A 71 -13.66 14.95 -33.54
C THR A 71 -12.84 13.87 -34.26
N THR A 72 -12.03 13.12 -33.52
CA THR A 72 -11.23 12.03 -34.10
C THR A 72 -12.08 10.81 -34.39
N ALA A 73 -13.00 10.45 -33.47
CA ALA A 73 -13.93 9.33 -33.64
C ALA A 73 -14.83 9.51 -34.87
N ASP A 74 -15.35 10.74 -35.11
CA ASP A 74 -16.18 11.04 -36.27
C ASP A 74 -15.48 10.78 -37.60
N LYS A 75 -14.17 11.06 -37.63
CA LYS A 75 -13.32 10.86 -38.82
C LYS A 75 -12.85 9.40 -38.97
N SER A 76 -12.99 8.58 -37.96
CA SER A 76 -12.49 7.20 -37.92
C SER A 76 -13.48 6.20 -38.51
N LYS A 77 -12.96 5.10 -39.06
CA LYS A 77 -13.76 3.98 -39.57
C LYS A 77 -14.33 3.18 -38.40
N THR A 78 -13.48 2.78 -37.48
CA THR A 78 -13.81 2.00 -36.28
C THR A 78 -13.16 2.65 -35.08
N VAL A 79 -13.79 2.57 -33.91
CA VAL A 79 -13.28 3.05 -32.63
C VAL A 79 -13.07 1.85 -31.71
N TYR A 80 -11.83 1.54 -31.40
CA TYR A 80 -11.46 0.52 -30.43
C TYR A 80 -11.34 1.12 -29.04
N LEU A 81 -12.11 0.57 -28.12
CA LEU A 81 -12.11 0.95 -26.69
C LEU A 81 -11.17 -0.02 -25.96
N ALA A 82 -9.92 0.38 -25.78
CA ALA A 82 -8.82 -0.46 -25.33
C ALA A 82 -8.38 -0.12 -23.89
N THR A 83 -9.35 0.03 -23.00
CA THR A 83 -9.15 0.27 -21.56
C THR A 83 -8.78 -1.04 -20.83
N ASP A 84 -8.38 -0.95 -19.55
CA ASP A 84 -7.95 -2.09 -18.74
C ASP A 84 -8.95 -3.25 -18.76
N PRO A 85 -8.52 -4.49 -18.52
CA PRO A 85 -9.38 -5.68 -18.60
C PRO A 85 -10.26 -5.89 -17.35
N ASP A 86 -10.37 -4.93 -16.45
CA ASP A 86 -11.22 -5.01 -15.27
C ASP A 86 -12.57 -4.27 -15.45
N ARG A 87 -13.47 -4.41 -14.46
CA ARG A 87 -14.79 -3.75 -14.45
C ARG A 87 -14.69 -2.21 -14.51
N GLU A 88 -13.60 -1.60 -14.03
CA GLU A 88 -13.37 -0.16 -14.12
C GLU A 88 -13.08 0.26 -15.56
N GLY A 89 -12.22 -0.51 -16.27
CA GLY A 89 -11.94 -0.28 -17.68
C GLY A 89 -13.18 -0.51 -18.56
N GLU A 90 -14.02 -1.50 -18.25
CA GLU A 90 -15.29 -1.73 -18.95
C GLU A 90 -16.23 -0.54 -18.80
N ALA A 91 -16.38 -0.01 -17.59
CA ALA A 91 -17.19 1.18 -17.33
C ALA A 91 -16.64 2.43 -18.03
N ILE A 92 -15.29 2.61 -18.09
CA ILE A 92 -14.67 3.70 -18.84
C ILE A 92 -15.03 3.57 -20.33
N SER A 93 -14.95 2.38 -20.90
CA SER A 93 -15.34 2.11 -22.30
C SER A 93 -16.81 2.44 -22.56
N TRP A 94 -17.71 2.02 -21.69
CA TRP A 94 -19.14 2.33 -21.77
C TRP A 94 -19.41 3.84 -21.65
N HIS A 95 -18.72 4.53 -20.74
CA HIS A 95 -18.81 6.00 -20.64
C HIS A 95 -18.29 6.71 -21.88
N LEU A 96 -17.21 6.20 -22.49
CA LEU A 96 -16.68 6.72 -23.75
C LEU A 96 -17.65 6.53 -24.90
N GLN A 97 -18.24 5.34 -25.04
CA GLN A 97 -19.24 5.07 -26.07
C GLN A 97 -20.40 6.06 -26.00
N HIS A 98 -20.92 6.29 -24.78
CA HIS A 98 -22.02 7.24 -24.57
C HIS A 98 -21.60 8.71 -24.82
N LEU A 99 -20.42 9.16 -24.34
CA LEU A 99 -19.97 10.55 -24.50
C LEU A 99 -19.62 10.93 -25.94
N LEU A 100 -19.17 9.95 -26.71
CA LEU A 100 -18.77 10.13 -28.09
C LEU A 100 -19.90 9.82 -29.08
N ASP A 101 -21.10 9.45 -28.58
CA ASP A 101 -22.26 9.04 -29.37
C ASP A 101 -21.92 7.95 -30.40
N LEU A 102 -21.17 6.91 -29.96
CA LEU A 102 -20.73 5.85 -30.84
C LEU A 102 -21.81 4.78 -30.99
N PRO A 103 -22.25 4.46 -32.22
CA PRO A 103 -23.15 3.34 -32.45
C PRO A 103 -22.42 2.01 -32.24
N ASP A 104 -23.17 0.95 -31.91
CA ASP A 104 -22.64 -0.37 -31.56
C ASP A 104 -21.80 -1.02 -32.67
N ASP A 105 -22.10 -0.74 -33.90
CA ASP A 105 -21.35 -1.23 -35.07
C ASP A 105 -20.00 -0.57 -35.25
N LYS A 106 -19.81 0.63 -34.72
CA LYS A 106 -18.57 1.41 -34.77
C LYS A 106 -17.68 1.21 -33.54
N ALA A 107 -18.28 1.00 -32.35
CA ALA A 107 -17.55 0.77 -31.11
C ALA A 107 -17.12 -0.70 -31.00
N ARG A 108 -15.86 -0.95 -30.68
CA ARG A 108 -15.27 -2.28 -30.50
C ARG A 108 -14.45 -2.31 -29.23
N ARG A 109 -14.76 -3.23 -28.33
CA ARG A 109 -14.04 -3.43 -27.07
C ARG A 109 -12.86 -4.37 -27.28
N VAL A 110 -11.68 -3.96 -26.76
CA VAL A 110 -10.44 -4.75 -26.78
C VAL A 110 -9.79 -4.71 -25.42
N THR A 111 -9.26 -5.83 -24.94
CA THR A 111 -8.58 -5.94 -23.64
C THR A 111 -7.22 -6.60 -23.82
N PHE A 112 -6.26 -6.23 -22.97
CA PHE A 112 -4.91 -6.75 -22.99
C PHE A 112 -4.52 -7.21 -21.58
N ASN A 113 -4.23 -8.49 -21.38
CA ASN A 113 -3.67 -9.00 -20.14
C ASN A 113 -2.19 -8.61 -19.99
N GLU A 114 -1.51 -8.36 -21.10
CA GLU A 114 -0.15 -7.81 -21.16
C GLU A 114 -0.01 -6.90 -22.40
N ILE A 115 0.87 -5.91 -22.34
CA ILE A 115 1.07 -4.97 -23.45
C ILE A 115 2.35 -5.35 -24.19
N THR A 116 2.25 -6.44 -24.92
CA THR A 116 3.27 -6.91 -25.88
C THR A 116 2.79 -6.68 -27.32
N LYS A 117 3.72 -6.63 -28.29
CA LYS A 117 3.36 -6.41 -29.69
C LYS A 117 2.42 -7.51 -30.21
N LYS A 118 2.73 -8.77 -29.89
CA LYS A 118 1.94 -9.94 -30.30
C LYS A 118 0.50 -9.85 -29.77
N VAL A 119 0.35 -9.71 -28.45
CA VAL A 119 -0.98 -9.68 -27.81
C VAL A 119 -1.81 -8.49 -28.30
N VAL A 120 -1.22 -7.30 -28.44
CA VAL A 120 -1.93 -6.12 -28.94
C VAL A 120 -2.42 -6.32 -30.39
N GLN A 121 -1.61 -6.88 -31.26
CA GLN A 121 -2.01 -7.13 -32.66
C GLN A 121 -3.07 -8.23 -32.78
N GLU A 122 -2.98 -9.30 -32.01
CA GLU A 122 -3.98 -10.36 -31.95
C GLU A 122 -5.30 -9.88 -31.39
N SER A 123 -5.28 -9.16 -30.26
CA SER A 123 -6.50 -8.67 -29.61
C SER A 123 -7.28 -7.69 -30.49
N ILE A 124 -6.61 -6.85 -31.28
CA ILE A 124 -7.28 -5.92 -32.22
C ILE A 124 -8.02 -6.68 -33.33
N GLN A 125 -7.59 -7.88 -33.68
CA GLN A 125 -8.27 -8.72 -34.69
C GLN A 125 -9.50 -9.43 -34.13
N HIS A 126 -9.61 -9.57 -32.79
CA HIS A 126 -10.69 -10.27 -32.12
C HIS A 126 -11.44 -9.35 -31.13
N PRO A 127 -12.02 -8.22 -31.60
CA PRO A 127 -12.74 -7.32 -30.73
C PRO A 127 -14.11 -7.91 -30.33
N ARG A 128 -14.61 -7.50 -29.16
CA ARG A 128 -15.93 -7.86 -28.66
C ARG A 128 -16.84 -6.63 -28.48
N ALA A 129 -18.08 -6.85 -28.09
CA ALA A 129 -18.94 -5.81 -27.56
C ALA A 129 -18.53 -5.45 -26.12
N ILE A 130 -19.02 -4.33 -25.61
CA ILE A 130 -18.93 -3.98 -24.18
C ILE A 130 -19.76 -5.01 -23.41
N ASP A 131 -19.20 -5.49 -22.33
CA ASP A 131 -19.85 -6.41 -21.40
C ASP A 131 -20.70 -5.62 -20.41
N GLN A 132 -22.02 -5.72 -20.53
CA GLN A 132 -22.96 -4.95 -19.72
C GLN A 132 -22.97 -5.43 -18.26
N ASP A 133 -22.71 -6.70 -17.99
CA ASP A 133 -22.69 -7.23 -16.63
C ASP A 133 -21.47 -6.68 -15.84
N LEU A 134 -20.32 -6.56 -16.50
CA LEU A 134 -19.16 -5.88 -15.93
C LEU A 134 -19.42 -4.38 -15.65
N VAL A 135 -20.12 -3.70 -16.58
CA VAL A 135 -20.52 -2.29 -16.41
C VAL A 135 -21.48 -2.17 -15.23
N ASP A 136 -22.46 -3.06 -15.14
CA ASP A 136 -23.47 -3.07 -14.07
C ASP A 136 -22.85 -3.36 -12.71
N ALA A 137 -21.86 -4.26 -12.64
CA ALA A 137 -21.09 -4.51 -11.42
C ALA A 137 -20.29 -3.29 -10.95
N GLN A 138 -19.69 -2.55 -11.89
CA GLN A 138 -19.00 -1.29 -11.56
C GLN A 138 -19.99 -0.21 -11.13
N GLN A 139 -21.13 -0.07 -11.82
CA GLN A 139 -22.18 0.87 -11.44
C GLN A 139 -22.74 0.55 -10.04
N ALA A 140 -23.04 -0.73 -9.77
CA ALA A 140 -23.48 -1.18 -8.44
C ALA A 140 -22.51 -0.75 -7.35
N ARG A 141 -21.22 -1.04 -7.53
CA ARG A 141 -20.16 -0.63 -6.59
C ARG A 141 -20.10 0.89 -6.45
N ARG A 142 -20.10 1.61 -7.56
CA ARG A 142 -20.02 3.08 -7.56
C ARG A 142 -21.19 3.73 -6.86
N VAL A 143 -22.41 3.26 -7.11
CA VAL A 143 -23.64 3.74 -6.49
C VAL A 143 -23.68 3.41 -5.00
N LEU A 144 -23.34 2.17 -4.63
CA LEU A 144 -23.28 1.72 -3.24
C LEU A 144 -22.29 2.54 -2.40
N ASP A 145 -21.08 2.68 -2.88
CA ASP A 145 -20.03 3.43 -2.18
C ASP A 145 -20.36 4.94 -2.15
N ARG A 146 -21.07 5.45 -3.17
CA ARG A 146 -21.60 6.82 -3.19
C ARG A 146 -22.66 7.03 -2.11
N ILE A 147 -23.65 6.14 -2.02
CA ILE A 147 -24.73 6.23 -1.02
C ILE A 147 -24.12 6.23 0.39
N VAL A 148 -23.33 5.22 0.70
CA VAL A 148 -22.71 5.08 2.04
C VAL A 148 -21.81 6.28 2.36
N GLY A 149 -20.89 6.61 1.47
CA GLY A 149 -19.92 7.68 1.71
C GLY A 149 -20.57 9.06 1.80
N TYR A 150 -21.55 9.33 0.97
CA TYR A 150 -22.20 10.64 0.88
C TYR A 150 -23.19 10.89 2.01
N GLN A 151 -23.81 9.84 2.55
CA GLN A 151 -24.75 9.97 3.65
C GLN A 151 -24.07 9.89 5.02
N LEU A 152 -23.09 8.97 5.23
CA LEU A 152 -22.41 8.83 6.53
C LEU A 152 -21.35 9.92 6.78
N SER A 153 -20.67 10.40 5.75
CA SER A 153 -19.62 11.40 5.97
C SER A 153 -20.15 12.73 6.56
N PRO A 154 -21.28 13.28 6.12
CA PRO A 154 -21.90 14.45 6.74
C PRO A 154 -22.30 14.23 8.21
N LEU A 155 -22.76 13.02 8.57
CA LEU A 155 -23.05 12.65 9.94
C LEU A 155 -21.77 12.77 10.81
N LEU A 156 -20.66 12.20 10.36
CA LEU A 156 -19.37 12.33 11.03
C LEU A 156 -18.93 13.80 11.17
N TRP A 157 -19.22 14.64 10.17
CA TRP A 157 -18.88 16.07 10.21
C TRP A 157 -19.72 16.82 11.25
N LYS A 158 -21.00 16.49 11.34
CA LYS A 158 -21.91 17.10 12.34
C LYS A 158 -21.57 16.66 13.76
N LYS A 159 -21.15 15.39 13.94
CA LYS A 159 -21.01 14.78 15.26
C LYS A 159 -19.58 14.76 15.82
N ILE A 160 -18.56 14.86 14.96
CA ILE A 160 -17.15 14.82 15.37
C ILE A 160 -16.39 16.04 14.83
N ARG A 161 -16.01 16.04 13.54
CA ARG A 161 -15.35 17.17 12.86
C ARG A 161 -15.43 17.07 11.33
N ARG A 162 -15.32 18.21 10.66
CA ARG A 162 -15.27 18.25 9.17
C ARG A 162 -14.05 17.52 8.61
N GLY A 163 -14.18 16.99 7.40
CA GLY A 163 -13.09 16.34 6.65
C GLY A 163 -12.95 14.84 6.91
N LEU A 164 -13.79 14.26 7.78
CA LEU A 164 -13.86 12.81 7.98
C LEU A 164 -14.63 12.14 6.84
N SER A 165 -14.41 10.85 6.63
CA SER A 165 -15.17 10.04 5.68
C SER A 165 -15.50 8.68 6.28
N ALA A 166 -16.67 8.15 5.93
CA ALA A 166 -17.01 6.75 6.16
C ALA A 166 -17.22 6.06 4.81
N GLY A 167 -16.94 4.77 4.78
CA GLY A 167 -17.14 3.92 3.61
C GLY A 167 -17.11 2.46 4.05
N ARG A 168 -17.80 1.57 3.36
CA ARG A 168 -17.93 0.15 3.73
C ARG A 168 -16.58 -0.49 4.08
N VAL A 169 -15.72 -0.61 3.10
CA VAL A 169 -14.41 -1.30 3.24
C VAL A 169 -13.49 -0.58 4.22
N GLN A 170 -13.44 0.77 4.17
CA GLN A 170 -12.58 1.53 5.08
C GLN A 170 -13.01 1.43 6.55
N SER A 171 -14.33 1.40 6.83
CA SER A 171 -14.83 1.31 8.21
C SER A 171 -14.54 -0.07 8.81
N VAL A 172 -14.65 -1.13 8.01
CA VAL A 172 -14.23 -2.47 8.46
C VAL A 172 -12.72 -2.56 8.68
N ALA A 173 -11.90 -1.95 7.82
CA ALA A 173 -10.46 -1.91 8.04
C ALA A 173 -10.09 -1.20 9.35
N ILE A 174 -10.78 -0.09 9.69
CA ILE A 174 -10.60 0.59 10.99
C ILE A 174 -11.01 -0.33 12.14
N ARG A 175 -12.15 -1.03 12.02
CA ARG A 175 -12.63 -1.99 13.03
C ARG A 175 -11.62 -3.10 13.29
N LEU A 176 -11.01 -3.68 12.25
CA LEU A 176 -9.96 -4.70 12.41
C LEU A 176 -8.79 -4.16 13.24
N VAL A 177 -8.32 -2.94 12.94
CA VAL A 177 -7.24 -2.31 13.71
C VAL A 177 -7.69 -2.03 15.15
N ALA A 178 -8.92 -1.54 15.36
CA ALA A 178 -9.47 -1.26 16.68
C ALA A 178 -9.61 -2.52 17.54
N GLN A 179 -10.10 -3.62 16.96
CA GLN A 179 -10.19 -4.91 17.64
C GLN A 179 -8.80 -5.42 18.07
N ARG A 180 -7.78 -5.27 17.20
CA ARG A 180 -6.41 -5.65 17.54
C ARG A 180 -5.86 -4.80 18.69
N GLU A 181 -6.12 -3.51 18.75
CA GLU A 181 -5.72 -2.67 19.90
C GLU A 181 -6.46 -3.08 21.19
N GLN A 182 -7.72 -3.50 21.09
CA GLN A 182 -8.47 -4.04 22.25
C GLN A 182 -7.89 -5.38 22.71
N GLU A 183 -7.55 -6.29 21.81
CA GLU A 183 -6.88 -7.56 22.11
C GLU A 183 -5.55 -7.32 22.83
N ILE A 184 -4.75 -6.35 22.35
CA ILE A 184 -3.47 -5.98 22.98
C ILE A 184 -3.69 -5.39 24.37
N ALA A 185 -4.68 -4.50 24.52
CA ALA A 185 -4.98 -3.85 25.80
C ALA A 185 -5.53 -4.81 26.85
N ALA A 186 -6.29 -5.82 26.43
CA ALA A 186 -6.87 -6.85 27.31
C ALA A 186 -5.90 -8.01 27.60
N PHE A 187 -4.75 -8.05 26.90
CA PHE A 187 -3.81 -9.16 27.03
C PHE A 187 -3.11 -9.15 28.38
N VAL A 188 -3.13 -10.27 29.05
CA VAL A 188 -2.40 -10.52 30.30
C VAL A 188 -1.24 -11.47 30.01
N PRO A 189 0.01 -11.04 30.15
CA PRO A 189 1.16 -11.90 29.96
C PRO A 189 1.11 -13.10 30.94
N GLN A 190 1.29 -14.29 30.41
CA GLN A 190 1.41 -15.51 31.20
C GLN A 190 2.87 -15.93 31.20
N GLU A 191 3.39 -16.22 32.38
CA GLU A 191 4.70 -16.76 32.59
C GLU A 191 4.73 -18.23 32.15
N TYR A 192 5.81 -18.61 31.47
CA TYR A 192 6.14 -19.99 31.18
C TYR A 192 7.65 -20.14 31.11
N TRP A 193 8.12 -21.36 31.32
CA TRP A 193 9.54 -21.67 31.34
C TRP A 193 9.90 -22.66 30.26
N THR A 194 11.12 -22.56 29.75
CA THR A 194 11.75 -23.57 28.90
C THR A 194 13.08 -23.95 29.50
N LEU A 195 13.52 -25.16 29.25
CA LEU A 195 14.81 -25.64 29.71
C LEU A 195 15.64 -26.13 28.51
N ASP A 196 16.74 -25.46 28.29
CA ASP A 196 17.75 -25.86 27.33
C ASP A 196 18.86 -26.61 28.05
N VAL A 197 19.25 -27.77 27.50
CA VAL A 197 20.34 -28.59 28.04
C VAL A 197 21.47 -28.60 27.02
N HIS A 198 22.63 -28.13 27.43
CA HIS A 198 23.84 -28.17 26.62
C HIS A 198 24.50 -29.51 26.77
N LEU A 199 24.67 -30.22 25.67
CA LEU A 199 25.17 -31.59 25.62
C LEU A 199 26.44 -31.67 24.78
N GLN A 200 27.28 -32.65 25.06
CA GLN A 200 28.41 -33.07 24.26
C GLN A 200 28.31 -34.54 23.89
N ASN A 201 28.61 -34.86 22.64
CA ASN A 201 28.73 -36.24 22.18
C ASN A 201 30.12 -36.82 22.52
N HIS A 202 30.38 -38.07 22.18
CA HIS A 202 31.62 -38.76 22.42
C HIS A 202 32.86 -38.08 21.77
N ALA A 203 32.63 -37.32 20.68
CA ALA A 203 33.69 -36.54 20.01
C ALA A 203 33.86 -35.12 20.60
N ALA A 204 33.29 -34.82 21.77
CA ALA A 204 33.28 -33.55 22.45
C ALA A 204 32.65 -32.39 21.63
N ALA A 205 31.84 -32.72 20.63
CA ALA A 205 31.07 -31.72 19.85
C ALA A 205 29.82 -31.31 20.64
N SER A 206 29.69 -30.00 20.88
CA SER A 206 28.61 -29.42 21.69
C SER A 206 27.37 -29.15 20.84
N PHE A 207 26.19 -29.39 21.42
CA PHE A 207 24.88 -29.06 20.86
C PHE A 207 23.88 -28.77 21.96
N THR A 208 22.72 -28.22 21.63
CA THR A 208 21.66 -27.92 22.60
C THR A 208 20.44 -28.75 22.30
N ALA A 209 19.87 -29.37 23.35
CA ALA A 209 18.59 -30.05 23.28
C ALA A 209 17.58 -29.36 24.21
N HIS A 210 16.33 -29.26 23.74
CA HIS A 210 15.25 -28.67 24.50
C HIS A 210 14.48 -29.73 25.28
N TYR A 211 14.18 -29.43 26.52
CA TYR A 211 13.34 -30.31 27.36
C TYR A 211 11.95 -30.47 26.70
N TYR A 212 11.52 -31.72 26.61
CA TYR A 212 10.24 -32.07 26.00
C TYR A 212 9.19 -32.48 27.02
N GLY A 213 9.58 -33.31 28.03
CA GLY A 213 8.65 -33.78 29.03
C GLY A 213 9.07 -35.05 29.73
N VAL A 214 8.10 -35.70 30.36
CA VAL A 214 8.29 -36.90 31.22
C VAL A 214 7.42 -38.06 30.69
N ASP A 215 7.90 -39.29 30.76
CA ASP A 215 7.18 -40.52 30.37
C ASP A 215 6.58 -40.45 28.95
N GLY A 216 7.31 -39.82 28.03
CA GLY A 216 6.89 -39.64 26.63
C GLY A 216 5.77 -38.64 26.42
N LYS A 217 5.29 -37.94 27.44
CA LYS A 217 4.29 -36.89 27.36
C LYS A 217 4.96 -35.53 27.40
N LYS A 218 4.47 -34.61 26.56
CA LYS A 218 4.91 -33.22 26.60
C LYS A 218 4.58 -32.60 27.95
N TYR A 219 5.58 -31.97 28.57
CA TYR A 219 5.41 -31.22 29.81
C TYR A 219 6.19 -29.90 29.73
N GLU A 220 5.51 -28.80 29.93
CA GLU A 220 6.08 -27.47 29.98
C GLU A 220 6.21 -27.03 31.44
N PRO A 221 7.43 -26.66 31.91
CA PRO A 221 7.61 -26.21 33.29
C PRO A 221 6.75 -24.96 33.57
N LYS A 222 6.09 -24.91 34.72
CA LYS A 222 5.10 -23.88 35.05
C LYS A 222 5.73 -22.62 35.61
N ASP A 223 6.77 -22.80 36.42
CA ASP A 223 7.44 -21.75 37.15
C ASP A 223 8.93 -22.10 37.39
N GLU A 224 9.64 -21.20 38.04
CA GLU A 224 11.04 -21.38 38.38
C GLU A 224 11.27 -22.62 39.27
N ALA A 225 10.45 -22.85 40.31
CA ALA A 225 10.59 -23.93 41.24
C ALA A 225 10.44 -25.29 40.55
N ASP A 226 9.44 -25.42 39.70
CA ASP A 226 9.19 -26.64 38.88
C ASP A 226 10.36 -26.88 37.90
N THR A 227 10.89 -25.81 37.28
CA THR A 227 12.04 -25.91 36.40
C THR A 227 13.29 -26.35 37.13
N GLN A 228 13.57 -25.77 38.30
CA GLN A 228 14.73 -26.17 39.13
C GLN A 228 14.62 -27.62 39.64
N ARG A 229 13.41 -28.08 39.98
CA ARG A 229 13.19 -29.50 40.32
C ARG A 229 13.57 -30.43 39.15
N ILE A 230 13.12 -30.09 37.92
CA ILE A 230 13.46 -30.86 36.73
C ILE A 230 14.97 -30.83 36.48
N VAL A 231 15.63 -29.68 36.66
CA VAL A 231 17.09 -29.58 36.55
C VAL A 231 17.79 -30.47 37.53
N ALA A 232 17.35 -30.51 38.81
CA ALA A 232 17.94 -31.37 39.84
C ALA A 232 17.73 -32.86 39.55
N GLU A 233 16.59 -33.25 39.00
CA GLU A 233 16.31 -34.63 38.55
C GLU A 233 17.25 -35.01 37.39
N LEU A 234 17.36 -34.15 36.36
CA LEU A 234 18.20 -34.34 35.17
C LEU A 234 19.70 -34.43 35.49
N GLN A 235 20.18 -33.71 36.52
CA GLN A 235 21.60 -33.73 36.93
C GLN A 235 22.03 -35.09 37.44
N GLN A 236 21.10 -35.91 37.88
CA GLN A 236 21.38 -37.25 38.39
C GLN A 236 21.25 -38.34 37.34
N GLU A 237 20.72 -38.02 36.17
CA GLU A 237 20.43 -38.95 35.11
C GLU A 237 21.57 -39.08 34.09
N ARG A 238 21.61 -40.20 33.41
CA ARG A 238 22.47 -40.42 32.24
C ARG A 238 21.72 -40.13 30.99
N PHE A 239 22.36 -39.38 30.10
CA PHE A 239 21.76 -39.00 28.83
C PHE A 239 22.18 -39.96 27.73
N ALA A 240 21.21 -40.49 27.01
CA ALA A 240 21.45 -41.35 25.86
C ALA A 240 20.55 -41.00 24.70
N VAL A 241 21.08 -41.03 23.50
CA VAL A 241 20.32 -40.84 22.26
C VAL A 241 19.37 -42.02 22.10
N LYS A 242 18.07 -41.74 22.19
CA LYS A 242 17.02 -42.76 22.09
C LYS A 242 16.61 -43.08 20.65
N THR A 243 16.41 -42.01 19.85
CA THR A 243 16.05 -42.15 18.42
C THR A 243 16.68 -41.05 17.59
N VAL A 244 17.10 -41.39 16.37
CA VAL A 244 17.57 -40.45 15.36
C VAL A 244 16.74 -40.64 14.10
N LYS A 245 15.79 -39.72 13.84
CA LYS A 245 14.94 -39.78 12.66
C LYS A 245 15.47 -38.83 11.61
N ARG A 246 15.82 -39.32 10.43
CA ARG A 246 16.19 -38.55 9.26
C ARG A 246 15.07 -38.62 8.23
N THR A 247 14.64 -37.47 7.74
CA THR A 247 13.58 -37.36 6.75
C THR A 247 13.86 -36.23 5.75
N ASP A 248 13.74 -36.54 4.47
CA ASP A 248 13.78 -35.52 3.44
C ASP A 248 12.45 -34.74 3.46
N LYS A 249 12.48 -33.50 3.93
CA LYS A 249 11.33 -32.59 3.90
C LYS A 249 11.36 -31.77 2.64
N GLN A 250 10.30 -31.87 1.84
CA GLN A 250 10.12 -31.06 0.66
C GLN A 250 9.34 -29.79 0.98
N ARG A 251 9.83 -28.64 0.51
CA ARG A 251 9.10 -27.38 0.55
C ARG A 251 8.77 -26.95 -0.88
N SER A 252 7.48 -26.82 -1.15
CA SER A 252 6.99 -26.38 -2.46
C SER A 252 7.06 -24.87 -2.62
N PRO A 253 7.30 -24.37 -3.84
CA PRO A 253 7.27 -22.93 -4.10
C PRO A 253 5.86 -22.36 -3.93
N THR A 254 5.82 -21.11 -3.53
CA THR A 254 4.59 -20.33 -3.43
C THR A 254 4.09 -19.91 -4.81
N PRO A 255 2.77 -19.71 -5.00
CA PRO A 255 2.19 -19.27 -6.28
C PRO A 255 2.77 -17.96 -6.80
N PRO A 256 2.64 -17.64 -8.09
CA PRO A 256 2.91 -16.31 -8.62
C PRO A 256 2.04 -15.26 -7.90
N PHE A 257 2.39 -13.99 -8.05
CA PHE A 257 1.71 -12.93 -7.33
C PHE A 257 0.27 -12.69 -7.80
N THR A 258 -0.62 -12.51 -6.83
CA THR A 258 -1.85 -11.73 -6.95
C THR A 258 -1.58 -10.28 -6.52
N THR A 259 -2.55 -9.38 -6.72
CA THR A 259 -2.46 -7.99 -6.20
C THR A 259 -2.17 -7.94 -4.70
N SER A 260 -2.86 -8.77 -3.92
CA SER A 260 -2.72 -8.82 -2.47
C SER A 260 -1.33 -9.29 -2.07
N SER A 261 -0.88 -10.45 -2.58
CA SER A 261 0.42 -11.02 -2.24
C SER A 261 1.58 -10.14 -2.72
N LEU A 262 1.45 -9.46 -3.87
CA LEU A 262 2.44 -8.48 -4.33
C LEU A 262 2.56 -7.29 -3.38
N GLN A 263 1.44 -6.74 -2.92
CA GLN A 263 1.45 -5.62 -1.96
C GLN A 263 2.06 -6.04 -0.62
N GLN A 264 1.78 -7.25 -0.15
CA GLN A 264 2.33 -7.81 1.07
C GLN A 264 3.85 -7.95 0.98
N GLU A 265 4.36 -8.63 -0.05
CA GLU A 265 5.78 -8.87 -0.22
C GLU A 265 6.57 -7.59 -0.55
N ALA A 266 6.01 -6.68 -1.34
CA ALA A 266 6.63 -5.38 -1.58
C ALA A 266 6.72 -4.54 -0.30
N SER A 267 5.74 -4.65 0.60
CA SER A 267 5.81 -4.01 1.92
C SER A 267 6.91 -4.62 2.79
N ARG A 268 7.04 -5.95 2.84
CA ARG A 268 8.04 -6.66 3.64
C ARG A 268 9.47 -6.46 3.10
N LYS A 269 9.71 -6.85 1.86
CA LYS A 269 11.06 -6.88 1.25
C LYS A 269 11.56 -5.52 0.77
N LEU A 270 10.65 -4.66 0.28
CA LEU A 270 11.02 -3.41 -0.38
C LEU A 270 10.66 -2.17 0.45
N ASN A 271 9.96 -2.35 1.58
CA ASN A 271 9.41 -1.26 2.40
C ASN A 271 8.58 -0.27 1.57
N MET A 272 7.80 -0.79 0.62
CA MET A 272 6.92 0.00 -0.25
C MET A 272 5.50 0.00 0.32
N THR A 273 4.86 1.16 0.33
CA THR A 273 3.43 1.23 0.67
C THR A 273 2.58 0.59 -0.43
N PRO A 274 1.39 0.03 -0.12
CA PRO A 274 0.50 -0.57 -1.13
C PRO A 274 0.21 0.37 -2.31
N ARG A 275 -0.06 1.64 -2.02
CA ARG A 275 -0.28 2.67 -3.05
C ARG A 275 0.94 2.86 -3.97
N ARG A 276 2.16 2.85 -3.39
CA ARG A 276 3.39 3.01 -4.18
C ARG A 276 3.67 1.78 -5.02
N THR A 277 3.47 0.59 -4.47
CA THR A 277 3.59 -0.68 -5.17
C THR A 277 2.70 -0.69 -6.42
N MET A 278 1.41 -0.37 -6.27
CA MET A 278 0.48 -0.34 -7.39
C MET A 278 0.82 0.73 -8.43
N ALA A 279 1.28 1.90 -8.01
CA ALA A 279 1.70 2.95 -8.94
C ALA A 279 2.92 2.55 -9.79
N ILE A 280 3.85 1.77 -9.23
CA ILE A 280 5.01 1.27 -9.96
C ILE A 280 4.61 0.09 -10.85
N ALA A 281 3.78 -0.82 -10.35
CA ALA A 281 3.25 -1.94 -11.14
C ALA A 281 2.49 -1.44 -12.38
N GLN A 282 1.68 -0.37 -12.24
CA GLN A 282 1.01 0.27 -13.37
C GLN A 282 2.01 0.76 -14.43
N GLN A 283 3.13 1.38 -14.01
CA GLN A 283 4.16 1.83 -14.95
C GLN A 283 4.83 0.66 -15.68
N LEU A 284 5.11 -0.43 -14.97
CA LEU A 284 5.69 -1.64 -15.57
C LEU A 284 4.74 -2.32 -16.57
N TYR A 285 3.45 -2.31 -16.28
CA TYR A 285 2.41 -2.83 -17.18
C TYR A 285 2.22 -1.96 -18.42
N GLU A 286 2.10 -0.64 -18.26
CA GLU A 286 1.80 0.29 -19.36
C GLU A 286 2.93 0.46 -20.35
N GLY A 287 4.15 0.17 -19.93
CA GLY A 287 5.35 0.16 -20.76
C GLY A 287 6.46 1.08 -20.29
N VAL A 288 7.67 0.57 -20.38
CA VAL A 288 8.92 1.27 -20.10
C VAL A 288 9.81 1.16 -21.35
N ASP A 289 10.58 2.20 -21.63
CA ASP A 289 11.54 2.17 -22.73
C ASP A 289 12.73 1.28 -22.35
N ILE A 290 12.92 0.17 -23.04
CA ILE A 290 14.00 -0.81 -22.84
C ILE A 290 14.95 -0.72 -24.04
N THR A 291 16.25 -0.62 -23.75
CA THR A 291 17.30 -0.53 -24.77
C THR A 291 17.29 -1.77 -25.67
N GLY A 292 17.18 -1.57 -26.97
CA GLY A 292 17.09 -2.65 -27.98
C GLY A 292 15.67 -3.12 -28.28
N GLU A 293 14.73 -3.04 -27.31
CA GLU A 293 13.35 -3.52 -27.46
C GLU A 293 12.33 -2.38 -27.71
N GLY A 294 12.70 -1.15 -27.34
CA GLY A 294 11.81 0.00 -27.39
C GLY A 294 10.89 0.07 -26.16
N THR A 295 9.66 0.60 -26.33
CA THR A 295 8.72 0.70 -25.20
C THR A 295 7.97 -0.63 -25.06
N VAL A 296 8.09 -1.31 -23.91
CA VAL A 296 7.52 -2.65 -23.65
C VAL A 296 6.79 -2.66 -22.31
N GLY A 297 5.64 -3.31 -22.23
CA GLY A 297 5.02 -3.69 -20.96
C GLY A 297 5.78 -4.87 -20.37
N LEU A 298 6.34 -4.69 -19.17
CA LEU A 298 7.22 -5.69 -18.54
C LEU A 298 6.49 -6.73 -17.71
N ILE A 299 5.24 -6.46 -17.32
CA ILE A 299 4.43 -7.36 -16.50
C ILE A 299 3.01 -7.48 -17.05
N THR A 300 2.33 -8.56 -16.67
CA THR A 300 0.89 -8.73 -16.87
C THR A 300 0.08 -7.73 -16.04
N TYR A 301 -1.23 -7.65 -16.28
CA TYR A 301 -2.13 -6.78 -15.57
C TYR A 301 -2.09 -7.01 -14.06
N MET A 302 -1.85 -5.95 -13.30
CA MET A 302 -1.50 -6.03 -11.89
C MET A 302 -2.71 -6.03 -10.92
N ARG A 303 -3.95 -5.83 -11.39
CA ARG A 303 -5.15 -5.93 -10.56
C ARG A 303 -5.83 -7.27 -10.80
N THR A 304 -5.35 -8.30 -10.14
CA THR A 304 -5.81 -9.67 -10.31
C THR A 304 -5.74 -10.44 -9.00
N ASP A 305 -6.68 -11.35 -8.80
CA ASP A 305 -6.67 -12.37 -7.77
C ASP A 305 -6.48 -13.78 -8.36
N SER A 306 -6.30 -13.87 -9.68
CA SER A 306 -6.01 -15.11 -10.39
C SER A 306 -4.58 -15.59 -10.14
N LEU A 307 -4.42 -16.92 -10.07
CA LEU A 307 -3.13 -17.61 -10.04
C LEU A 307 -2.83 -18.32 -11.37
N ARG A 308 -3.69 -18.14 -12.38
CA ARG A 308 -3.53 -18.74 -13.70
C ARG A 308 -2.31 -18.18 -14.41
N ILE A 309 -1.62 -19.04 -15.13
CA ILE A 309 -0.49 -18.71 -16.01
C ILE A 309 -0.84 -19.28 -17.38
N SER A 310 -0.61 -18.52 -18.46
CA SER A 310 -0.77 -19.03 -19.83
C SER A 310 0.23 -20.17 -20.11
N ASP A 311 -0.18 -21.11 -20.92
CA ASP A 311 0.67 -22.25 -21.29
C ASP A 311 1.96 -21.78 -22.01
N GLU A 312 1.89 -20.68 -22.78
CA GLU A 312 3.05 -20.07 -23.44
C GLU A 312 4.06 -19.52 -22.41
N ALA A 313 3.61 -18.73 -21.43
CA ALA A 313 4.47 -18.18 -20.37
C ALA A 313 5.06 -19.29 -19.51
N GLN A 314 4.31 -20.38 -19.29
CA GLN A 314 4.80 -21.54 -18.56
C GLN A 314 5.89 -22.27 -19.32
N ALA A 315 5.73 -22.44 -20.64
CA ALA A 315 6.75 -23.05 -21.51
C ALA A 315 8.04 -22.22 -21.52
N GLN A 316 7.94 -20.89 -21.69
CA GLN A 316 9.08 -19.98 -21.66
C GLN A 316 9.82 -20.02 -20.31
N ALA A 317 9.08 -20.06 -19.20
CA ALA A 317 9.69 -20.16 -17.87
C ALA A 317 10.45 -21.48 -17.70
N ARG A 318 9.90 -22.60 -18.18
CA ARG A 318 10.55 -23.92 -18.11
C ARG A 318 11.83 -23.97 -18.93
N GLU A 319 11.81 -23.42 -20.13
CA GLU A 319 13.00 -23.31 -21.00
C GLU A 319 14.09 -22.48 -20.30
N LEU A 320 13.72 -21.33 -19.71
CA LEU A 320 14.66 -20.49 -18.97
C LEU A 320 15.23 -21.20 -17.73
N ILE A 321 14.40 -21.96 -16.99
CA ILE A 321 14.85 -22.72 -15.82
C ILE A 321 15.86 -23.81 -16.26
N GLN A 322 15.55 -24.56 -17.30
CA GLN A 322 16.44 -25.63 -17.80
C GLN A 322 17.77 -25.07 -18.31
N SER A 323 17.75 -23.98 -19.05
CA SER A 323 18.94 -23.37 -19.62
C SER A 323 19.84 -22.72 -18.57
N ARG A 324 19.24 -22.06 -17.53
CA ARG A 324 20.00 -21.25 -16.56
C ARG A 324 20.38 -22.02 -15.30
N TYR A 325 19.53 -22.94 -14.84
CA TYR A 325 19.71 -23.66 -13.57
C TYR A 325 19.91 -25.16 -13.75
N GLY A 326 19.57 -25.70 -14.92
CA GLY A 326 19.70 -27.11 -15.23
C GLY A 326 18.38 -27.88 -15.06
N ALA A 327 18.32 -29.06 -15.67
CA ALA A 327 17.13 -29.92 -15.72
C ALA A 327 16.58 -30.29 -14.34
N ALA A 328 17.46 -30.50 -13.32
CA ALA A 328 17.06 -30.85 -11.97
C ALA A 328 16.20 -29.80 -11.27
N TYR A 329 16.26 -28.54 -11.71
CA TYR A 329 15.45 -27.44 -11.15
C TYR A 329 14.09 -27.29 -11.82
N CYS A 330 13.83 -28.03 -12.90
CA CYS A 330 12.58 -27.97 -13.65
C CYS A 330 11.76 -29.22 -13.36
N PRO A 331 10.59 -29.13 -12.69
CA PRO A 331 9.77 -30.30 -12.42
C PRO A 331 9.28 -30.96 -13.72
N ASP A 332 9.13 -32.28 -13.73
CA ASP A 332 8.68 -33.02 -14.92
C ASP A 332 7.31 -32.55 -15.40
N VAL A 333 6.39 -32.33 -14.46
CA VAL A 333 5.03 -31.82 -14.75
C VAL A 333 4.96 -30.32 -14.46
N PRO A 334 4.43 -29.52 -15.42
CA PRO A 334 4.21 -28.10 -15.23
C PRO A 334 3.34 -27.83 -13.99
N ARG A 335 3.77 -26.86 -13.15
CA ARG A 335 3.04 -26.53 -11.92
C ARG A 335 1.77 -25.75 -12.22
N LYS A 336 0.66 -26.22 -11.67
CA LYS A 336 -0.63 -25.50 -11.70
C LYS A 336 -1.07 -25.15 -10.30
N TYR A 337 -1.53 -23.94 -10.11
CA TYR A 337 -2.02 -23.44 -8.83
C TYR A 337 -3.54 -23.29 -8.89
N LYS A 338 -4.22 -23.75 -7.85
CA LYS A 338 -5.69 -23.60 -7.77
C LYS A 338 -6.02 -22.16 -7.41
N THR A 339 -6.77 -21.50 -8.25
CA THR A 339 -7.38 -20.21 -7.98
C THR A 339 -8.55 -20.39 -6.99
N LYS A 340 -8.77 -19.42 -6.11
CA LYS A 340 -9.92 -19.43 -5.20
C LYS A 340 -11.22 -19.40 -6.01
N ALA A 341 -12.25 -20.11 -5.55
CA ALA A 341 -13.58 -20.03 -6.15
C ALA A 341 -14.09 -18.58 -6.13
N GLY A 342 -14.54 -18.06 -7.27
CA GLY A 342 -15.00 -16.68 -7.43
C GLY A 342 -13.90 -15.68 -7.85
N ALA A 343 -12.66 -16.13 -8.09
CA ALA A 343 -11.66 -15.27 -8.73
C ALA A 343 -11.96 -15.15 -10.24
N GLN A 344 -11.60 -13.99 -10.81
CA GLN A 344 -11.80 -13.72 -12.24
C GLN A 344 -10.89 -14.61 -13.09
N ASP A 345 -11.41 -15.72 -13.61
CA ASP A 345 -10.66 -16.67 -14.45
C ASP A 345 -10.15 -16.07 -15.77
N ALA A 346 -10.71 -14.93 -16.20
CA ALA A 346 -10.26 -14.21 -17.38
C ALA A 346 -8.85 -13.58 -17.21
N HIS A 347 -8.43 -13.35 -15.97
CA HIS A 347 -7.13 -12.76 -15.67
C HIS A 347 -6.03 -13.82 -15.49
N GLU A 348 -4.79 -13.36 -15.62
CA GLU A 348 -3.60 -14.10 -15.23
C GLU A 348 -3.01 -13.55 -13.93
N ALA A 349 -2.14 -14.37 -13.29
CA ALA A 349 -1.29 -13.91 -12.19
C ALA A 349 -0.33 -12.81 -12.66
N ILE A 350 0.17 -12.03 -11.71
CA ILE A 350 1.19 -10.99 -11.99
C ILE A 350 2.52 -11.68 -12.25
N ARG A 351 3.00 -11.60 -13.48
CA ARG A 351 4.23 -12.20 -13.99
C ARG A 351 4.95 -11.28 -14.97
N PRO A 352 6.23 -11.52 -15.27
CA PRO A 352 6.85 -10.86 -16.42
C PRO A 352 6.12 -11.23 -17.71
N SER A 353 5.98 -10.27 -18.63
CA SER A 353 5.41 -10.50 -19.97
C SER A 353 6.33 -11.42 -20.78
N ASP A 354 7.64 -11.21 -20.66
CA ASP A 354 8.69 -12.04 -21.22
C ASP A 354 9.71 -12.39 -20.13
N PRO A 355 9.78 -13.67 -19.69
CA PRO A 355 10.76 -14.10 -18.69
C PRO A 355 12.22 -13.95 -19.15
N ALA A 356 12.48 -13.91 -20.45
CA ALA A 356 13.83 -13.75 -21.02
C ALA A 356 14.40 -12.34 -20.73
N LEU A 357 13.55 -11.32 -20.54
CA LEU A 357 13.95 -10.00 -20.07
C LEU A 357 14.29 -10.04 -18.57
N THR A 358 15.47 -10.59 -18.26
CA THR A 358 15.89 -10.74 -16.86
C THR A 358 16.08 -9.40 -16.17
N PRO A 359 15.94 -9.35 -14.84
CA PRO A 359 16.14 -8.12 -14.06
C PRO A 359 17.51 -7.47 -14.33
N GLU A 360 18.54 -8.26 -14.54
CA GLU A 360 19.89 -7.78 -14.80
C GLU A 360 20.00 -7.04 -16.14
N GLN A 361 19.34 -7.56 -17.18
CA GLN A 361 19.33 -6.96 -18.52
C GLN A 361 18.61 -5.60 -18.53
N VAL A 362 17.46 -5.50 -17.87
CA VAL A 362 16.65 -4.26 -17.87
C VAL A 362 17.04 -3.27 -16.79
N LYS A 363 18.05 -3.57 -15.97
CA LYS A 363 18.46 -2.75 -14.82
C LYS A 363 18.84 -1.33 -15.18
N GLY A 364 19.51 -1.15 -16.32
CA GLY A 364 19.97 0.16 -16.80
C GLY A 364 18.83 1.11 -17.20
N ASP A 365 17.71 0.55 -17.65
CA ASP A 365 16.58 1.25 -18.21
C ASP A 365 15.50 1.56 -17.14
N LEU A 366 15.55 0.88 -16.01
CA LEU A 366 14.59 1.02 -14.93
C LEU A 366 15.04 1.97 -13.83
N THR A 367 14.10 2.71 -13.27
CA THR A 367 14.35 3.40 -12.00
C THR A 367 14.62 2.38 -10.89
N PRO A 368 15.35 2.75 -9.81
CA PRO A 368 15.66 1.82 -8.71
C PRO A 368 14.43 1.16 -8.08
N GLU A 369 13.26 1.81 -8.09
CA GLU A 369 12.03 1.24 -7.56
C GLU A 369 11.36 0.29 -8.55
N GLN A 370 11.32 0.66 -9.84
CA GLN A 370 10.85 -0.22 -10.91
C GLN A 370 11.69 -1.49 -10.97
N TYR A 371 13.03 -1.36 -10.93
CA TYR A 371 13.94 -2.50 -10.89
C TYR A 371 13.67 -3.45 -9.72
N ARG A 372 13.54 -2.90 -8.50
CA ARG A 372 13.31 -3.73 -7.30
C ARG A 372 11.96 -4.45 -7.37
N LEU A 373 10.90 -3.77 -7.84
CA LEU A 373 9.58 -4.39 -7.97
C LEU A 373 9.55 -5.42 -9.10
N TYR A 374 10.15 -5.10 -10.26
CA TYR A 374 10.26 -6.04 -11.38
C TYR A 374 11.04 -7.30 -10.98
N ARG A 375 12.20 -7.12 -10.32
CA ARG A 375 12.99 -8.25 -9.81
C ARG A 375 12.17 -9.13 -8.85
N LEU A 376 11.39 -8.53 -7.96
CA LEU A 376 10.52 -9.25 -7.03
C LEU A 376 9.50 -10.10 -7.80
N ILE A 377 8.82 -9.51 -8.78
CA ILE A 377 7.79 -10.19 -9.62
C ILE A 377 8.44 -11.30 -10.43
N TRP A 378 9.54 -11.02 -11.10
CA TRP A 378 10.27 -11.97 -11.94
C TRP A 378 10.77 -13.18 -11.14
N SER A 379 11.43 -12.92 -10.01
CA SER A 379 11.96 -13.98 -9.14
C SER A 379 10.87 -14.88 -8.58
N ARG A 380 9.74 -14.29 -8.13
CA ARG A 380 8.60 -15.05 -7.63
C ARG A 380 7.95 -15.91 -8.71
N PHE A 381 7.77 -15.36 -9.91
CA PHE A 381 7.22 -16.09 -11.04
C PHE A 381 8.10 -17.28 -11.42
N LEU A 382 9.40 -17.04 -11.61
CA LEU A 382 10.32 -18.11 -12.00
C LEU A 382 10.37 -19.21 -10.92
N ALA A 383 10.51 -18.83 -9.65
CA ALA A 383 10.51 -19.74 -8.52
C ALA A 383 9.23 -20.58 -8.45
N SER A 384 8.07 -19.98 -8.80
CA SER A 384 6.79 -20.69 -8.81
C SER A 384 6.73 -21.83 -9.85
N GLN A 385 7.60 -21.84 -10.84
CA GLN A 385 7.69 -22.85 -11.89
C GLN A 385 8.86 -23.83 -11.67
N MET A 386 9.69 -23.61 -10.63
CA MET A 386 10.83 -24.47 -10.28
C MET A 386 10.43 -25.63 -9.38
N ASP A 387 11.35 -26.59 -9.22
CA ASP A 387 11.14 -27.74 -8.35
C ASP A 387 11.25 -27.40 -6.87
N ASN A 388 10.78 -28.34 -6.02
CA ASN A 388 10.78 -28.21 -4.57
C ASN A 388 12.20 -28.05 -4.03
N ALA A 389 12.34 -27.27 -2.97
CA ALA A 389 13.51 -27.35 -2.12
C ALA A 389 13.42 -28.59 -1.24
N VAL A 390 14.54 -29.31 -1.09
CA VAL A 390 14.65 -30.51 -0.26
C VAL A 390 15.59 -30.24 0.89
N TYR A 391 15.12 -30.52 2.09
CA TYR A 391 15.88 -30.37 3.33
C TYR A 391 16.07 -31.75 3.96
N ASP A 392 17.30 -32.10 4.31
CA ASP A 392 17.59 -33.22 5.22
C ASP A 392 17.29 -32.76 6.65
N SER A 393 16.15 -33.22 7.18
CA SER A 393 15.71 -32.89 8.54
C SER A 393 16.04 -34.01 9.46
N ILE A 394 16.86 -33.71 10.48
CA ILE A 394 17.25 -34.64 11.55
C ILE A 394 16.47 -34.22 12.80
N SER A 395 15.78 -35.19 13.40
CA SER A 395 15.12 -35.02 14.69
C SER A 395 15.62 -36.08 15.64
N VAL A 396 16.18 -35.66 16.77
CA VAL A 396 16.80 -36.53 17.79
C VAL A 396 15.99 -36.44 19.07
N GLU A 397 15.65 -37.61 19.63
CA GLU A 397 15.11 -37.72 20.98
C GLU A 397 16.18 -38.28 21.89
N ILE A 398 16.44 -37.60 23.00
CA ILE A 398 17.43 -37.98 24.00
C ILE A 398 16.66 -38.32 25.28
N ALA A 399 16.95 -39.50 25.85
CA ALA A 399 16.37 -39.95 27.10
C ALA A 399 17.33 -39.63 28.25
N ALA A 400 16.78 -39.19 29.38
CA ALA A 400 17.46 -39.03 30.66
C ALA A 400 16.52 -39.55 31.75
N GLY A 401 16.65 -40.83 32.14
CA GLY A 401 15.69 -41.50 33.00
C GLY A 401 14.26 -41.49 32.40
N ALA A 402 13.31 -40.93 33.14
CA ALA A 402 11.94 -40.73 32.68
C ALA A 402 11.77 -39.50 31.77
N HIS A 403 12.79 -38.63 31.74
CA HIS A 403 12.75 -37.37 30.99
C HIS A 403 13.15 -37.54 29.53
N ALA A 404 12.56 -36.74 28.67
CA ALA A 404 12.89 -36.66 27.25
C ALA A 404 13.30 -35.27 26.85
N LEU A 405 14.35 -35.15 26.04
CA LEU A 405 14.78 -33.95 25.40
C LEU A 405 14.73 -34.11 23.88
N ARG A 406 14.57 -33.04 23.16
CA ARG A 406 14.53 -33.06 21.69
C ARG A 406 15.44 -31.95 21.11
N CYS A 407 16.10 -32.31 20.04
CA CYS A 407 16.78 -31.35 19.18
C CYS A 407 16.53 -31.70 17.72
N SER A 408 16.56 -30.71 16.87
CA SER A 408 16.38 -30.88 15.43
C SER A 408 17.30 -29.95 14.66
N ALA A 409 17.71 -30.41 13.50
CA ALA A 409 18.40 -29.60 12.51
C ALA A 409 17.82 -29.85 11.13
N SER A 410 17.90 -28.87 10.27
CA SER A 410 17.41 -28.98 8.89
C SER A 410 18.46 -28.39 7.95
N ASN A 411 19.12 -29.26 7.19
CA ASN A 411 20.16 -28.85 6.25
C ASN A 411 19.61 -28.82 4.83
N LEU A 412 19.91 -27.78 4.08
CA LEU A 412 19.50 -27.69 2.68
C LEU A 412 20.27 -28.73 1.85
N LYS A 413 19.52 -29.74 1.31
CA LYS A 413 20.04 -30.81 0.46
C LYS A 413 19.97 -30.45 -1.02
N PHE A 414 18.87 -29.83 -1.43
CA PHE A 414 18.66 -29.32 -2.78
C PHE A 414 17.91 -27.99 -2.71
N ALA A 415 18.49 -26.96 -3.34
CA ALA A 415 17.95 -25.62 -3.23
C ALA A 415 16.58 -25.46 -3.93
N GLY A 416 16.36 -26.18 -5.05
CA GLY A 416 15.13 -26.00 -5.82
C GLY A 416 14.79 -24.54 -6.07
N TYR A 417 13.55 -24.14 -5.84
CA TYR A 417 13.09 -22.76 -6.06
C TYR A 417 13.79 -21.70 -5.17
N THR A 418 14.36 -22.11 -4.01
CA THR A 418 15.03 -21.16 -3.10
C THR A 418 16.32 -20.59 -3.69
N ALA A 419 16.87 -21.20 -4.74
CA ALA A 419 17.98 -20.63 -5.51
C ALA A 419 17.63 -19.28 -6.16
N VAL A 420 16.34 -18.98 -6.34
CA VAL A 420 15.86 -17.74 -6.99
C VAL A 420 15.09 -16.86 -6.03
N TYR A 421 14.31 -17.45 -5.14
CA TYR A 421 13.37 -16.71 -4.31
C TYR A 421 13.06 -17.41 -2.98
N GLU A 422 13.16 -16.63 -1.91
CA GLU A 422 12.63 -16.99 -0.60
C GLU A 422 11.55 -16.01 -0.18
N GLU A 423 10.46 -16.50 0.42
CA GLU A 423 9.38 -15.67 0.93
C GLU A 423 9.75 -15.06 2.28
N SER A 424 9.33 -13.80 2.49
CA SER A 424 9.50 -13.15 3.80
C SER A 424 8.46 -13.69 4.78
N ARG A 425 8.88 -13.91 6.02
CA ARG A 425 7.98 -14.20 7.14
C ARG A 425 7.59 -12.91 7.86
N ASP A 426 6.41 -12.89 8.49
CA ASP A 426 5.96 -11.75 9.30
C ASP A 426 6.69 -11.70 10.65
N ASP A 427 7.17 -12.85 11.14
CA ASP A 427 7.94 -12.99 12.37
C ASP A 427 9.43 -12.91 12.07
N ASP A 428 10.09 -11.93 12.70
CA ASP A 428 11.56 -11.74 12.61
C ASP A 428 12.34 -12.83 13.38
N LYS A 429 11.67 -13.88 13.88
CA LYS A 429 12.33 -15.03 14.52
C LYS A 429 12.88 -15.96 13.45
N GLU A 430 14.10 -15.71 13.03
CA GLU A 430 14.92 -16.76 12.46
C GLU A 430 15.15 -17.80 13.55
N GLU A 431 14.43 -18.91 13.50
CA GLU A 431 14.89 -20.12 14.14
C GLU A 431 16.20 -20.51 13.42
N LYS A 432 17.30 -20.07 13.98
CA LYS A 432 18.60 -20.58 13.57
C LYS A 432 18.67 -22.00 14.13
N ASP A 433 18.34 -22.96 13.27
CA ASP A 433 18.66 -24.35 13.55
C ASP A 433 20.15 -24.43 13.88
N SER A 434 20.48 -24.74 15.13
CA SER A 434 21.87 -24.97 15.52
C SER A 434 22.35 -26.24 14.81
N PRO A 435 23.54 -26.23 14.21
CA PRO A 435 24.06 -27.44 13.57
C PRO A 435 24.17 -28.56 14.62
N LEU A 436 23.61 -29.72 14.32
CA LEU A 436 23.76 -30.91 15.15
C LEU A 436 24.98 -31.69 14.68
N PRO A 437 25.83 -32.16 15.61
CA PRO A 437 26.88 -33.10 15.27
C PRO A 437 26.27 -34.45 14.83
N PRO A 438 27.04 -35.33 14.21
CA PRO A 438 26.62 -36.69 13.97
C PRO A 438 26.30 -37.37 15.30
N LEU A 439 25.08 -37.96 15.41
CA LEU A 439 24.61 -38.66 16.58
C LEU A 439 24.06 -40.01 16.13
N GLU A 440 24.31 -41.06 16.94
CA GLU A 440 23.86 -42.43 16.71
C GLU A 440 22.90 -42.90 17.82
N GLU A 441 21.94 -43.75 17.48
CA GLU A 441 21.03 -44.34 18.48
C GLU A 441 21.82 -45.17 19.48
N GLY A 442 21.54 -45.00 20.78
CA GLY A 442 22.27 -45.61 21.88
C GLY A 442 23.52 -44.88 22.33
N GLU A 443 23.96 -43.81 21.61
CA GLU A 443 25.12 -43.01 21.99
C GLU A 443 24.88 -42.31 23.34
N GLN A 444 25.87 -42.42 24.25
CA GLN A 444 25.88 -41.69 25.52
C GLN A 444 26.36 -40.24 25.25
N VAL A 445 25.63 -39.30 25.76
CA VAL A 445 25.98 -37.86 25.67
C VAL A 445 26.12 -37.30 27.09
N THR A 446 26.97 -36.29 27.24
CA THR A 446 27.25 -35.70 28.55
C THR A 446 26.61 -34.30 28.63
N ALA A 447 25.86 -34.06 29.71
CA ALA A 447 25.34 -32.73 29.98
C ALA A 447 26.47 -31.84 30.54
N VAL A 448 26.71 -30.71 29.89
CA VAL A 448 27.72 -29.71 30.27
C VAL A 448 27.11 -28.44 30.85
N GLY A 449 25.80 -28.26 30.70
CA GLY A 449 25.09 -27.11 31.29
C GLY A 449 23.59 -27.20 31.14
N PHE A 450 22.90 -26.54 32.05
CA PHE A 450 21.45 -26.42 32.07
C PHE A 450 21.10 -24.94 32.06
N ALA A 451 20.25 -24.53 31.15
CA ALA A 451 19.81 -23.13 30.97
C ALA A 451 18.27 -23.04 31.13
N PRO A 452 17.80 -22.82 32.36
CA PRO A 452 16.40 -22.50 32.58
C PRO A 452 16.11 -21.10 32.08
N LEU A 453 15.10 -20.93 31.23
CA LEU A 453 14.77 -19.66 30.58
C LEU A 453 13.32 -19.28 30.89
N GLN A 454 13.16 -18.10 31.52
CA GLN A 454 11.88 -17.51 31.81
C GLN A 454 11.34 -16.78 30.57
N HIS A 455 10.10 -17.00 30.27
CA HIS A 455 9.39 -16.35 29.18
C HIS A 455 8.05 -15.83 29.63
N PHE A 456 7.55 -14.83 28.92
CA PHE A 456 6.19 -14.35 29.06
C PHE A 456 5.52 -14.37 27.69
N THR A 457 4.30 -14.86 27.63
CA THR A 457 3.51 -14.77 26.40
C THR A 457 3.39 -13.31 25.97
N GLN A 458 3.42 -13.08 24.67
CA GLN A 458 3.37 -11.75 24.09
C GLN A 458 1.98 -11.45 23.52
N PRO A 459 1.50 -10.20 23.58
CA PRO A 459 0.25 -9.83 22.94
C PRO A 459 0.34 -10.05 21.42
N PRO A 460 -0.82 -10.20 20.75
CA PRO A 460 -0.81 -10.31 19.29
C PRO A 460 -0.17 -9.06 18.68
N ALA A 461 0.65 -9.24 17.65
CA ALA A 461 1.33 -8.13 17.00
C ALA A 461 0.32 -7.18 16.32
N ARG A 462 0.60 -5.87 16.38
CA ARG A 462 -0.16 -4.88 15.61
C ARG A 462 -0.09 -5.18 14.12
N TYR A 463 -1.13 -4.78 13.41
CA TYR A 463 -1.12 -4.90 11.95
C TYR A 463 0.00 -4.08 11.32
N THR A 464 0.61 -4.62 10.28
CA THR A 464 1.40 -3.90 9.27
C THR A 464 0.53 -3.68 8.03
N ASP A 465 0.98 -2.91 7.03
CA ASP A 465 0.28 -2.83 5.74
C ASP A 465 0.05 -4.23 5.16
N ALA A 466 1.06 -5.09 5.24
CA ALA A 466 1.01 -6.45 4.70
C ALA A 466 -0.01 -7.33 5.43
N THR A 467 0.04 -7.37 6.76
CA THR A 467 -0.86 -8.24 7.54
C THR A 467 -2.30 -7.74 7.54
N LEU A 468 -2.53 -6.40 7.46
CA LEU A 468 -3.88 -5.86 7.30
C LEU A 468 -4.49 -6.27 5.95
N ILE A 469 -3.74 -6.14 4.85
CA ILE A 469 -4.20 -6.55 3.52
C ILE A 469 -4.48 -8.05 3.48
N ARG A 470 -3.60 -8.86 4.08
CA ARG A 470 -3.79 -10.30 4.20
C ARG A 470 -5.09 -10.64 4.95
N THR A 471 -5.31 -10.03 6.12
CA THR A 471 -6.53 -10.24 6.90
C THR A 471 -7.78 -9.80 6.15
N MET A 472 -7.72 -8.67 5.41
CA MET A 472 -8.84 -8.25 4.56
C MET A 472 -9.12 -9.28 3.47
N GLU A 473 -8.11 -9.78 2.76
CA GLU A 473 -8.25 -10.79 1.72
C GLU A 473 -8.81 -12.11 2.26
N GLU A 474 -8.27 -12.61 3.38
CA GLU A 474 -8.71 -13.86 4.02
C GLU A 474 -10.17 -13.81 4.46
N ASN A 475 -10.66 -12.63 4.86
CA ASN A 475 -12.03 -12.40 5.25
C ASN A 475 -12.94 -11.94 4.07
N GLY A 476 -12.47 -11.91 2.84
CA GLY A 476 -13.23 -11.50 1.67
C GLY A 476 -13.59 -10.01 1.62
N ILE A 477 -12.87 -9.17 2.38
CA ILE A 477 -13.10 -7.71 2.49
C ILE A 477 -12.28 -6.98 1.43
N GLY A 478 -12.97 -6.33 0.50
CA GLY A 478 -12.32 -5.61 -0.62
C GLY A 478 -11.96 -6.52 -1.78
N ARG A 479 -11.34 -5.95 -2.78
CA ARG A 479 -10.90 -6.59 -4.03
C ARG A 479 -9.58 -5.97 -4.48
N PRO A 480 -8.88 -6.50 -5.49
CA PRO A 480 -7.61 -5.98 -5.99
C PRO A 480 -7.56 -4.46 -6.18
N SER A 481 -8.66 -3.86 -6.63
CA SER A 481 -8.76 -2.41 -6.84
C SER A 481 -8.91 -1.59 -5.54
N THR A 482 -9.29 -2.20 -4.40
CA THR A 482 -9.66 -1.46 -3.18
C THR A 482 -8.67 -1.58 -2.03
N TYR A 483 -7.77 -2.57 -1.99
CA TYR A 483 -6.83 -2.75 -0.87
C TYR A 483 -5.95 -1.50 -0.65
N ALA A 484 -5.19 -1.09 -1.65
CA ALA A 484 -4.30 0.05 -1.55
C ALA A 484 -5.02 1.39 -1.27
N PRO A 485 -6.15 1.72 -1.93
CA PRO A 485 -6.96 2.89 -1.59
C PRO A 485 -7.47 2.88 -0.14
N THR A 486 -7.92 1.73 0.37
CA THR A 486 -8.43 1.60 1.75
C THR A 486 -7.35 1.90 2.77
N VAL A 487 -6.19 1.23 2.68
CA VAL A 487 -5.05 1.49 3.59
C VAL A 487 -4.61 2.95 3.51
N SER A 488 -4.52 3.52 2.31
CA SER A 488 -4.18 4.93 2.14
C SER A 488 -5.20 5.86 2.78
N THR A 489 -6.50 5.58 2.62
CA THR A 489 -7.57 6.43 3.15
C THR A 489 -7.59 6.47 4.67
N ILE A 490 -7.44 5.32 5.35
CA ILE A 490 -7.44 5.29 6.83
C ILE A 490 -6.22 6.03 7.41
N LEU A 491 -5.10 6.05 6.71
CA LEU A 491 -3.90 6.83 7.06
C LEU A 491 -4.09 8.33 6.73
N ASP A 492 -4.57 8.68 5.52
CA ASP A 492 -4.78 10.06 5.08
C ASP A 492 -5.85 10.78 5.93
N ARG A 493 -6.80 10.05 6.52
CA ARG A 493 -7.82 10.55 7.44
C ARG A 493 -7.38 10.58 8.90
N GLU A 494 -6.16 10.14 9.18
CA GLU A 494 -5.60 10.05 10.52
C GLU A 494 -6.42 9.15 11.48
N TYR A 495 -7.18 8.16 10.95
CA TYR A 495 -7.83 7.15 11.79
C TYR A 495 -6.81 6.17 12.35
N VAL A 496 -5.78 5.93 11.58
CA VAL A 496 -4.64 5.07 11.90
C VAL A 496 -3.36 5.84 11.57
N ILE A 497 -2.33 5.64 12.36
CA ILE A 497 -0.98 6.19 12.11
C ILE A 497 0.03 5.05 12.00
N LYS A 498 1.15 5.32 11.33
CA LYS A 498 2.29 4.40 11.28
C LYS A 498 3.29 4.69 12.38
N GLU A 499 3.60 3.68 13.17
CA GLU A 499 4.71 3.66 14.12
C GLU A 499 5.71 2.58 13.67
N GLY A 500 6.78 3.01 13.01
CA GLY A 500 7.68 2.10 12.31
C GLY A 500 6.96 1.34 11.18
N LYS A 501 6.92 0.01 11.27
CA LYS A 501 6.16 -0.86 10.32
C LYS A 501 4.70 -1.07 10.74
N TYR A 502 4.32 -0.72 11.96
CA TYR A 502 3.02 -1.05 12.55
C TYR A 502 1.98 0.05 12.36
N LEU A 503 0.73 -0.37 12.27
CA LEU A 503 -0.45 0.48 12.20
C LEU A 503 -1.06 0.57 13.61
N ARG A 504 -1.18 1.79 14.15
CA ARG A 504 -1.78 2.06 15.46
C ARG A 504 -3.05 2.89 15.28
N LEU A 505 -4.11 2.52 15.99
CA LEU A 505 -5.36 3.28 16.04
C LEU A 505 -5.11 4.63 16.75
N THR A 506 -5.66 5.70 16.19
CA THR A 506 -5.64 7.02 16.86
C THR A 506 -6.87 7.20 17.75
N PRO A 507 -6.86 8.13 18.72
CA PRO A 507 -8.07 8.48 19.46
C PRO A 507 -9.23 8.90 18.55
N LEU A 508 -8.93 9.58 17.44
CA LEU A 508 -9.93 9.92 16.42
C LEU A 508 -10.51 8.68 15.75
N GLY A 509 -9.64 7.75 15.36
CA GLY A 509 -10.04 6.47 14.78
C GLY A 509 -10.92 5.66 15.73
N GLY A 510 -10.60 5.67 17.03
CA GLY A 510 -11.40 5.05 18.09
C GLY A 510 -12.83 5.62 18.15
N VAL A 511 -12.96 6.94 18.25
CA VAL A 511 -14.29 7.61 18.30
C VAL A 511 -15.11 7.34 17.04
N VAL A 512 -14.48 7.34 15.84
CA VAL A 512 -15.18 7.01 14.59
C VAL A 512 -15.59 5.54 14.57
N ASN A 513 -14.70 4.63 14.96
CA ASN A 513 -15.01 3.20 15.06
C ASN A 513 -16.17 2.92 16.00
N ASP A 514 -16.15 3.51 17.21
CA ASP A 514 -17.17 3.29 18.25
C ASP A 514 -18.53 3.80 17.80
N LEU A 515 -18.59 4.99 17.18
CA LEU A 515 -19.81 5.52 16.58
C LEU A 515 -20.35 4.55 15.50
N MET A 516 -19.48 4.09 14.62
CA MET A 516 -19.88 3.18 13.53
C MET A 516 -20.33 1.82 14.08
N CYS A 517 -19.63 1.23 15.04
CA CYS A 517 -19.99 -0.05 15.67
C CYS A 517 -21.32 0.02 16.43
N GLN A 518 -21.58 1.13 17.12
CA GLN A 518 -22.80 1.30 17.92
C GLN A 518 -24.02 1.64 17.09
N ARG A 519 -23.86 2.42 16.02
CA ARG A 519 -24.99 2.97 15.25
C ARG A 519 -25.19 2.34 13.88
N PHE A 520 -24.14 1.78 13.30
CA PHE A 520 -24.16 1.13 11.97
C PHE A 520 -23.44 -0.22 12.00
N PRO A 521 -23.85 -1.15 12.88
CA PRO A 521 -23.17 -2.42 13.08
C PRO A 521 -23.01 -3.22 11.78
N ASP A 522 -24.01 -3.21 10.90
CA ASP A 522 -23.97 -3.92 9.63
C ASP A 522 -22.88 -3.38 8.69
N ILE A 523 -22.69 -2.05 8.64
CA ILE A 523 -21.69 -1.42 7.75
C ILE A 523 -20.25 -1.81 8.15
N VAL A 524 -20.03 -2.06 9.43
CA VAL A 524 -18.72 -2.46 9.96
C VAL A 524 -18.60 -3.97 10.18
N ASP A 525 -19.64 -4.74 9.90
CA ASP A 525 -19.59 -6.19 10.02
C ASP A 525 -18.78 -6.82 8.89
N VAL A 526 -17.80 -7.65 9.29
CA VAL A 526 -16.87 -8.35 8.39
C VAL A 526 -17.64 -9.25 7.42
N LYS A 527 -18.56 -10.07 7.95
CA LYS A 527 -19.32 -11.04 7.16
C LYS A 527 -20.33 -10.36 6.23
N PHE A 528 -20.95 -9.27 6.68
CA PHE A 528 -21.84 -8.47 5.84
C PHE A 528 -21.07 -7.87 4.66
N THR A 529 -19.91 -7.26 4.92
CA THR A 529 -19.07 -6.67 3.86
C THR A 529 -18.58 -7.73 2.88
N ALA A 530 -18.13 -8.89 3.36
CA ALA A 530 -17.74 -10.01 2.50
C ALA A 530 -18.90 -10.50 1.61
N ARG A 531 -20.10 -10.68 2.20
CA ARG A 531 -21.30 -11.04 1.42
C ARG A 531 -21.67 -9.98 0.37
N MET A 532 -21.50 -8.69 0.70
CA MET A 532 -21.75 -7.61 -0.25
C MET A 532 -20.75 -7.61 -1.41
N GLU A 533 -19.47 -7.86 -1.12
CA GLU A 533 -18.45 -8.03 -2.17
C GLU A 533 -18.77 -9.23 -3.07
N GLN A 534 -19.25 -10.35 -2.51
CA GLN A 534 -19.69 -11.51 -3.27
C GLN A 534 -20.90 -11.19 -4.14
N LYS A 535 -21.92 -10.50 -3.61
CA LYS A 535 -23.09 -10.08 -4.40
C LYS A 535 -22.72 -9.13 -5.55
N LEU A 536 -21.67 -8.32 -5.40
CA LEU A 536 -21.16 -7.49 -6.50
C LEU A 536 -20.44 -8.34 -7.57
N ASP A 537 -19.82 -9.44 -7.18
CA ASP A 537 -19.26 -10.41 -8.13
C ASP A 537 -20.38 -11.24 -8.80
N ASP A 538 -21.49 -11.54 -8.07
CA ASP A 538 -22.68 -12.18 -8.65
C ASP A 538 -23.38 -11.28 -9.70
N VAL A 539 -23.32 -9.94 -9.54
CA VAL A 539 -23.75 -8.99 -10.60
C VAL A 539 -22.82 -9.09 -11.80
N GLU A 540 -21.51 -9.16 -11.61
CA GLU A 540 -20.53 -9.34 -12.68
C GLU A 540 -20.75 -10.64 -13.48
N ALA A 541 -21.21 -11.69 -12.80
CA ALA A 541 -21.57 -12.97 -13.40
C ALA A 541 -23.00 -12.98 -14.03
N GLY A 542 -23.71 -11.85 -14.07
CA GLY A 542 -25.06 -11.72 -14.61
C GLY A 542 -26.17 -12.41 -13.78
N GLN A 543 -25.85 -12.89 -12.57
CA GLN A 543 -26.78 -13.66 -11.73
C GLN A 543 -27.73 -12.77 -10.92
N VAL A 544 -27.35 -11.52 -10.65
CA VAL A 544 -28.08 -10.56 -9.82
C VAL A 544 -28.23 -9.23 -10.53
N LYS A 545 -29.44 -8.68 -10.55
CA LYS A 545 -29.66 -7.33 -11.07
C LYS A 545 -29.13 -6.28 -10.09
N TRP A 546 -28.26 -5.41 -10.54
CA TRP A 546 -27.57 -4.45 -9.67
C TRP A 546 -28.53 -3.48 -8.95
N LYS A 547 -29.61 -3.03 -9.58
CA LYS A 547 -30.60 -2.13 -8.96
C LYS A 547 -31.34 -2.80 -7.81
N ASP A 548 -31.62 -4.08 -7.92
CA ASP A 548 -32.30 -4.85 -6.85
C ASP A 548 -31.33 -5.03 -5.65
N LEU A 549 -30.05 -5.27 -5.92
CA LEU A 549 -29.02 -5.30 -4.88
C LEU A 549 -28.94 -3.97 -4.12
N ILE A 550 -28.93 -2.84 -4.85
CA ILE A 550 -28.88 -1.51 -4.22
C ILE A 550 -30.14 -1.25 -3.40
N ARG A 551 -31.32 -1.60 -3.90
CA ARG A 551 -32.61 -1.42 -3.19
C ARG A 551 -32.64 -2.22 -1.89
N GLN A 552 -32.23 -3.51 -1.92
CA GLN A 552 -32.14 -4.37 -0.74
C GLN A 552 -31.21 -3.80 0.35
N PHE A 553 -30.15 -3.12 -0.08
CA PHE A 553 -29.21 -2.46 0.84
C PHE A 553 -29.76 -1.11 1.35
N TYR A 554 -30.29 -0.28 0.45
CA TYR A 554 -30.61 1.12 0.73
C TYR A 554 -31.75 1.28 1.72
N VAL A 555 -32.82 0.53 1.59
CA VAL A 555 -34.02 0.69 2.44
C VAL A 555 -33.69 0.56 3.92
N PRO A 556 -33.14 -0.56 4.42
CA PRO A 556 -32.82 -0.68 5.85
C PRO A 556 -31.68 0.27 6.29
N PHE A 557 -30.77 0.58 5.40
CA PHE A 557 -29.70 1.54 5.69
C PHE A 557 -30.24 2.95 5.91
N HIS A 558 -31.18 3.40 5.07
CA HIS A 558 -31.76 4.74 5.15
C HIS A 558 -32.65 4.90 6.39
N GLU A 559 -33.49 3.93 6.69
CA GLU A 559 -34.31 3.90 7.92
C GLU A 559 -33.43 3.99 9.18
N ASN A 560 -32.33 3.21 9.23
CA ASN A 560 -31.40 3.29 10.35
C ASN A 560 -30.70 4.65 10.41
N LEU A 561 -30.31 5.22 9.29
CA LEU A 561 -29.66 6.54 9.25
C LEU A 561 -30.55 7.65 9.79
N GLU A 562 -31.83 7.69 9.37
CA GLU A 562 -32.80 8.66 9.89
C GLU A 562 -33.02 8.52 11.41
N LYS A 563 -33.12 7.28 11.90
CA LYS A 563 -33.20 6.99 13.33
C LYS A 563 -31.97 7.53 14.06
N VAL A 564 -30.77 7.22 13.57
CA VAL A 564 -29.51 7.68 14.17
C VAL A 564 -29.36 9.20 14.14
N GLU A 565 -29.78 9.87 13.06
CA GLU A 565 -29.74 11.34 12.99
C GLU A 565 -30.64 11.98 14.05
N LYS A 566 -31.85 11.41 14.31
CA LYS A 566 -32.77 11.85 15.37
C LYS A 566 -32.20 11.55 16.76
N ASP A 567 -31.73 10.31 17.03
CA ASP A 567 -31.20 9.88 18.31
C ASP A 567 -29.97 10.70 18.74
N MET A 568 -29.20 11.16 17.77
CA MET A 568 -27.99 11.94 18.01
C MET A 568 -28.20 13.45 17.88
N GLU A 569 -29.44 13.95 17.81
CA GLU A 569 -29.67 15.39 17.74
C GLU A 569 -29.09 16.10 18.97
N GLY A 570 -28.31 17.17 18.76
CA GLY A 570 -27.60 17.89 19.84
C GLY A 570 -26.36 17.18 20.41
N VAL A 571 -26.10 15.93 20.07
CA VAL A 571 -24.92 15.18 20.54
C VAL A 571 -23.70 15.54 19.72
N TYR A 572 -22.59 15.86 20.41
CA TYR A 572 -21.29 16.08 19.81
C TYR A 572 -20.23 15.20 20.51
N LEU A 573 -19.51 14.39 19.74
CA LEU A 573 -18.49 13.46 20.26
C LEU A 573 -17.14 14.15 20.29
N LYS A 574 -16.59 14.31 21.49
CA LYS A 574 -15.24 14.84 21.68
C LYS A 574 -14.22 13.74 21.44
N VAL A 575 -13.23 14.04 20.62
CA VAL A 575 -12.05 13.17 20.47
C VAL A 575 -11.18 13.37 21.70
N PRO A 576 -10.82 12.30 22.45
CA PRO A 576 -9.88 12.41 23.56
C PRO A 576 -8.55 13.00 23.10
N ASP A 577 -8.01 13.90 23.90
CA ASP A 577 -6.69 14.47 23.65
C ASP A 577 -5.60 13.42 23.95
N GLU A 578 -4.61 13.31 23.08
CA GLU A 578 -3.42 12.47 23.30
C GLU A 578 -2.49 13.17 24.28
N VAL A 579 -2.47 12.71 25.54
CA VAL A 579 -1.64 13.28 26.60
C VAL A 579 -0.18 12.89 26.39
N THR A 580 0.72 13.85 26.55
CA THR A 580 2.18 13.65 26.45
C THR A 580 2.84 13.80 27.83
N GLU A 581 4.07 13.34 27.94
CA GLU A 581 4.88 13.55 29.14
C GLU A 581 5.44 14.98 29.23
N GLU A 582 5.35 15.76 28.13
CA GLU A 582 5.80 17.15 28.11
C GLU A 582 4.91 18.04 28.95
N LYS A 583 5.51 18.81 29.86
CA LYS A 583 4.80 19.73 30.73
C LYS A 583 4.66 21.11 30.12
N CYS A 584 3.54 21.77 30.45
CA CYS A 584 3.31 23.15 30.07
C CYS A 584 4.21 24.08 30.87
N ASP A 585 4.97 24.95 30.20
CA ASP A 585 5.92 25.87 30.85
C ASP A 585 5.24 26.94 31.73
N LEU A 586 3.92 27.17 31.52
CA LEU A 586 3.17 28.16 32.31
C LEU A 586 2.44 27.58 33.52
N CYS A 587 1.89 26.35 33.42
CA CYS A 587 1.03 25.81 34.49
C CYS A 587 1.40 24.40 34.96
N GLY A 588 2.47 23.79 34.40
CA GLY A 588 2.99 22.48 34.79
C GLY A 588 2.14 21.27 34.39
N ARG A 589 0.95 21.44 33.78
CA ARG A 589 0.09 20.32 33.31
C ARG A 589 0.74 19.61 32.14
N ASN A 590 0.55 18.31 32.04
CA ASN A 590 0.98 17.56 30.85
C ASN A 590 0.29 18.10 29.61
N MET A 591 1.07 18.39 28.57
CA MET A 591 0.56 18.92 27.32
C MET A 591 -0.14 17.82 26.50
N VAL A 592 -1.08 18.22 25.69
CA VAL A 592 -1.84 17.33 24.81
C VAL A 592 -1.58 17.65 23.34
N ILE A 593 -1.58 16.62 22.50
CA ILE A 593 -1.43 16.80 21.06
C ILE A 593 -2.78 17.19 20.47
N LYS A 594 -2.82 18.35 19.79
CA LYS A 594 -3.99 18.79 19.03
C LYS A 594 -3.65 18.97 17.56
N SER A 595 -4.64 18.76 16.69
CA SER A 595 -4.52 18.99 15.26
C SER A 595 -5.03 20.40 14.92
N GLY A 596 -4.20 21.23 14.31
CA GLY A 596 -4.53 22.57 13.85
C GLY A 596 -4.42 22.71 12.34
N ARG A 597 -4.71 23.93 11.84
CA ARG A 597 -4.63 24.26 10.40
C ARG A 597 -3.25 23.98 9.78
N PHE A 598 -2.19 24.05 10.60
CA PHE A 598 -0.80 23.90 10.17
C PHE A 598 -0.17 22.55 10.58
N GLY A 599 -0.98 21.58 11.02
CA GLY A 599 -0.55 20.28 11.49
C GLY A 599 -0.78 20.05 12.97
N ARG A 600 -0.19 18.98 13.51
CA ARG A 600 -0.27 18.60 14.93
C ARG A 600 0.64 19.51 15.77
N PHE A 601 0.19 19.91 16.96
CA PHE A 601 0.94 20.74 17.91
C PHE A 601 0.60 20.34 19.35
N LEU A 602 1.49 20.70 20.27
CA LEU A 602 1.27 20.53 21.70
C LEU A 602 0.48 21.73 22.24
N ALA A 603 -0.60 21.46 22.95
CA ALA A 603 -1.42 22.48 23.59
C ALA A 603 -1.60 22.17 25.08
N CYS A 604 -1.70 23.21 25.89
CA CYS A 604 -2.05 23.02 27.30
C CYS A 604 -3.53 22.63 27.42
N PRO A 605 -3.89 21.56 28.17
CA PRO A 605 -5.28 21.18 28.41
C PRO A 605 -6.05 22.18 29.26
N GLY A 606 -5.36 23.13 29.92
CA GLY A 606 -5.97 24.18 30.73
C GLY A 606 -6.58 25.36 29.95
N TYR A 607 -6.78 25.21 28.62
CA TYR A 607 -7.50 26.21 27.86
C TYR A 607 -8.97 26.31 28.32
N PRO A 608 -9.56 27.53 28.44
CA PRO A 608 -9.05 28.84 28.02
C PRO A 608 -8.15 29.56 29.04
N GLU A 609 -7.97 29.07 30.24
CA GLU A 609 -7.17 29.71 31.29
C GLU A 609 -5.69 29.76 30.96
N CYS A 610 -5.14 28.65 30.42
CA CYS A 610 -3.79 28.57 29.94
C CYS A 610 -3.79 28.33 28.39
N LYS A 611 -3.35 29.33 27.64
CA LYS A 611 -3.33 29.32 26.17
C LYS A 611 -1.99 28.88 25.60
N PHE A 612 -1.14 28.26 26.40
CA PHE A 612 0.20 27.87 26.00
C PHE A 612 0.19 26.77 24.95
N THR A 613 0.97 26.93 23.89
CA THR A 613 1.13 25.94 22.83
C THR A 613 2.60 25.83 22.41
N LYS A 614 3.04 24.61 22.10
CA LYS A 614 4.35 24.33 21.51
C LYS A 614 4.19 23.62 20.18
N PRO A 615 5.07 23.83 19.19
CA PRO A 615 5.11 22.98 18.01
C PRO A 615 5.48 21.55 18.44
N LEU A 616 4.82 20.55 17.84
CA LEU A 616 5.20 19.15 18.02
C LEU A 616 6.55 18.93 17.32
N VAL A 617 7.60 18.77 18.12
CA VAL A 617 8.97 18.71 17.64
C VAL A 617 9.41 17.26 17.56
N VAL A 618 9.89 16.85 16.38
CA VAL A 618 10.54 15.55 16.22
C VAL A 618 12.06 15.80 16.28
N GLU A 619 12.69 15.35 17.35
CA GLU A 619 14.16 15.37 17.45
C GLU A 619 14.77 14.36 16.48
N MET A 620 15.76 14.81 15.74
CA MET A 620 16.50 13.99 14.80
C MET A 620 17.78 13.46 15.46
N PRO A 621 18.28 12.29 15.03
CA PRO A 621 19.58 11.81 15.50
C PRO A 621 20.70 12.79 15.12
N GLY A 622 21.74 12.82 15.96
CA GLY A 622 22.90 13.70 15.79
C GLY A 622 22.74 15.07 16.42
N ARG A 623 23.78 15.89 16.30
CA ARG A 623 23.88 17.21 16.89
C ARG A 623 24.13 18.30 15.84
N CYS A 624 23.69 19.52 16.13
CA CYS A 624 23.90 20.64 15.24
C CYS A 624 25.40 20.87 14.97
N PRO A 625 25.87 20.84 13.71
CA PRO A 625 27.29 20.97 13.38
C PRO A 625 27.86 22.35 13.69
N LYS A 626 26.99 23.41 13.91
CA LYS A 626 27.39 24.76 14.27
C LYS A 626 27.56 24.97 15.78
N CYS A 627 26.59 24.47 16.58
CA CYS A 627 26.53 24.81 18.02
C CYS A 627 26.36 23.61 18.97
N GLY A 628 26.34 22.38 18.46
CA GLY A 628 26.14 21.17 19.25
C GLY A 628 24.72 20.98 19.81
N GLY A 629 23.78 21.88 19.52
CA GLY A 629 22.37 21.77 19.93
C GLY A 629 21.63 20.63 19.22
N ARG A 630 20.37 20.40 19.59
CA ARG A 630 19.52 19.37 18.95
C ARG A 630 19.15 19.76 17.53
N ILE A 631 18.99 18.79 16.66
CA ILE A 631 18.46 19.01 15.31
C ILE A 631 17.00 18.59 15.30
N LEU A 632 16.12 19.46 14.83
CA LEU A 632 14.68 19.29 14.83
C LEU A 632 14.15 19.17 13.42
N LYS A 633 13.26 18.21 13.17
CA LYS A 633 12.49 18.14 11.94
C LYS A 633 11.39 19.22 11.98
N LYS A 634 11.41 20.10 10.98
CA LYS A 634 10.46 21.22 10.85
C LYS A 634 9.78 21.17 9.48
N THR A 635 8.60 21.80 9.38
CA THR A 635 7.87 21.94 8.10
C THR A 635 7.79 23.42 7.71
N SER A 636 8.16 23.73 6.48
CA SER A 636 8.06 25.10 5.94
C SER A 636 6.60 25.49 5.68
N ARG A 637 6.32 26.78 5.44
CA ARG A 637 4.98 27.28 5.08
C ARG A 637 4.40 26.64 3.82
N ASN A 638 5.26 26.15 2.95
CA ASN A 638 4.88 25.48 1.69
C ASN A 638 4.78 23.94 1.84
N GLY A 639 4.81 23.42 3.07
CA GLY A 639 4.67 21.97 3.33
C GLY A 639 5.95 21.14 3.16
N TYR A 640 7.10 21.75 2.86
CA TYR A 640 8.37 21.02 2.72
C TYR A 640 9.04 20.77 4.06
N THR A 641 9.52 19.54 4.27
CA THR A 641 10.29 19.18 5.47
C THR A 641 11.73 19.71 5.36
N TYR A 642 12.21 20.34 6.43
CA TYR A 642 13.59 20.75 6.63
C TYR A 642 14.05 20.45 8.05
N TYR A 643 15.36 20.51 8.29
CA TYR A 643 15.97 20.21 9.58
C TYR A 643 16.72 21.45 10.07
N GLY A 644 16.47 21.85 11.29
CA GLY A 644 17.05 23.07 11.86
C GLY A 644 17.41 22.93 13.32
N CYS A 645 18.33 23.76 13.80
CA CYS A 645 18.74 23.76 15.20
C CYS A 645 17.59 24.20 16.14
N ASP A 646 17.57 23.63 17.35
CA ASP A 646 16.65 24.00 18.42
C ASP A 646 16.95 25.38 19.01
N LYS A 647 18.19 25.85 18.91
CA LYS A 647 18.63 27.16 19.43
C LYS A 647 18.39 28.33 18.45
N PHE A 648 17.52 28.16 17.46
CA PHE A 648 17.12 29.29 16.60
C PHE A 648 16.35 30.33 17.46
N PRO A 649 16.60 31.67 17.32
CA PRO A 649 17.45 32.32 16.29
C PRO A 649 18.94 32.46 16.63
N THR A 650 19.39 32.06 17.81
CA THR A 650 20.79 32.17 18.22
C THR A 650 21.72 31.30 17.33
N CYS A 651 21.22 30.17 16.82
CA CYS A 651 21.86 29.35 15.84
C CYS A 651 20.98 29.21 14.60
N ASP A 652 21.45 29.69 13.47
CA ASP A 652 20.74 29.73 12.19
C ASP A 652 20.89 28.46 11.34
N PHE A 653 21.45 27.39 11.93
CA PHE A 653 21.66 26.14 11.20
C PHE A 653 20.34 25.58 10.67
N MET A 654 20.28 25.40 9.35
CA MET A 654 19.17 24.81 8.63
C MET A 654 19.69 23.97 7.46
N THR A 655 19.10 22.82 7.21
CA THR A 655 19.40 21.96 6.06
C THR A 655 18.17 21.23 5.56
N TRP A 656 18.18 20.89 4.27
CA TRP A 656 17.20 19.97 3.64
C TRP A 656 17.67 18.51 3.70
N ASP A 657 18.93 18.27 4.09
CA ASP A 657 19.50 16.95 4.19
C ASP A 657 19.16 16.31 5.52
N VAL A 658 18.85 15.03 5.52
CA VAL A 658 18.39 14.28 6.71
C VAL A 658 19.56 13.95 7.60
N PRO A 659 19.58 14.36 8.88
CA PRO A 659 20.59 13.94 9.83
C PRO A 659 20.53 12.43 10.05
N VAL A 660 21.69 11.77 10.14
CA VAL A 660 21.81 10.34 10.46
C VAL A 660 22.42 10.14 11.84
N LYS A 661 22.34 8.92 12.35
CA LYS A 661 22.83 8.58 13.71
C LYS A 661 24.37 8.59 13.77
N ASP A 662 25.02 8.32 12.63
CA ASP A 662 26.47 8.17 12.58
C ASP A 662 27.15 9.52 12.48
N ASP A 663 28.19 9.70 13.25
CA ASP A 663 29.05 10.87 13.19
C ASP A 663 30.23 10.65 12.22
N CYS A 664 30.77 11.73 11.69
CA CYS A 664 31.86 11.65 10.76
C CYS A 664 33.15 11.09 11.48
N PRO A 665 33.76 10.01 10.97
CA PRO A 665 34.90 9.37 11.61
C PRO A 665 36.15 10.28 11.65
N VAL A 666 36.17 11.37 10.86
CA VAL A 666 37.28 12.28 10.76
C VAL A 666 37.13 13.50 11.69
N CYS A 667 35.94 14.12 11.73
CA CYS A 667 35.69 15.36 12.49
C CYS A 667 34.72 15.22 13.65
N GLY A 668 34.12 14.05 13.87
CA GLY A 668 33.15 13.78 14.95
C GLY A 668 31.83 14.55 14.84
N LYS A 669 31.57 15.28 13.74
CA LYS A 669 30.30 16.00 13.55
C LYS A 669 29.25 15.09 12.86
N THR A 670 27.97 15.33 13.15
CA THR A 670 26.87 14.59 12.58
C THR A 670 26.93 14.54 11.06
N MET A 671 26.75 13.36 10.51
CA MET A 671 26.63 13.14 9.07
C MET A 671 25.18 13.32 8.59
N PHE A 672 25.03 13.60 7.31
CA PHE A 672 23.74 13.86 6.67
C PHE A 672 23.56 12.96 5.45
N LYS A 673 22.31 12.69 5.05
CA LYS A 673 21.98 12.06 3.77
C LYS A 673 20.96 12.92 3.04
N LYS A 674 20.94 12.89 1.71
CA LYS A 674 19.94 13.61 0.91
C LYS A 674 18.53 13.17 1.28
N ALA A 675 17.63 14.15 1.45
CA ALA A 675 16.21 13.91 1.53
C ALA A 675 15.70 13.53 0.13
N GLY A 676 15.27 12.27 -0.08
CA GLY A 676 14.77 11.81 -1.36
C GLY A 676 15.55 10.65 -1.96
N LYS A 677 15.13 10.19 -3.14
CA LYS A 677 15.66 9.02 -3.82
C LYS A 677 16.89 9.40 -4.65
N GLY A 678 18.03 8.83 -4.33
CA GLY A 678 19.24 8.99 -5.16
C GLY A 678 20.53 8.69 -4.43
N PHE A 679 21.00 9.55 -3.56
CA PHE A 679 22.26 9.38 -2.84
C PHE A 679 21.98 8.97 -1.38
N ASN A 680 22.02 7.67 -1.10
CA ASN A 680 21.72 7.13 0.23
C ASN A 680 22.93 7.03 1.16
N LYS A 681 24.15 7.32 0.67
CA LYS A 681 25.35 7.28 1.52
C LYS A 681 25.37 8.53 2.40
N PRO A 682 25.60 8.37 3.72
CA PRO A 682 25.85 9.51 4.59
C PRO A 682 27.10 10.26 4.15
N PHE A 683 27.09 11.59 4.29
CA PHE A 683 28.21 12.47 3.96
C PHE A 683 28.45 13.48 5.07
N CYS A 684 29.68 13.95 5.17
CA CYS A 684 30.06 15.03 6.08
C CYS A 684 29.72 16.38 5.43
N ALA A 685 28.98 17.22 6.15
CA ALA A 685 28.61 18.57 5.72
C ALA A 685 29.52 19.68 6.31
N ASN A 686 30.58 19.33 7.02
CA ASN A 686 31.52 20.29 7.60
C ASN A 686 32.56 20.70 6.55
N PRO A 687 32.57 21.96 6.08
CA PRO A 687 33.51 22.41 5.04
C PRO A 687 34.99 22.29 5.40
N GLU A 688 35.32 22.33 6.70
CA GLU A 688 36.69 22.23 7.22
C GLU A 688 37.22 20.78 7.37
N CYS A 689 36.34 19.80 7.05
CA CYS A 689 36.69 18.39 7.22
C CYS A 689 37.24 17.80 5.91
N PRO A 690 38.36 17.04 5.93
CA PRO A 690 38.82 16.33 4.74
C PRO A 690 37.79 15.37 4.12
N ASN A 691 36.82 14.90 4.93
CA ASN A 691 35.71 14.05 4.48
C ASN A 691 34.47 14.85 4.03
N PHE A 692 34.64 16.14 3.78
CA PHE A 692 33.56 17.00 3.30
C PHE A 692 33.12 16.64 1.87
N LEU A 693 31.83 16.51 1.66
CA LEU A 693 31.27 16.31 0.32
C LEU A 693 30.56 17.59 -0.12
N PRO A 694 31.09 18.32 -1.14
CA PRO A 694 30.45 19.52 -1.67
C PRO A 694 29.06 19.26 -2.22
N GLU A 695 28.21 20.28 -2.26
CA GLU A 695 26.79 20.14 -2.59
C GLU A 695 26.54 19.66 -4.04
N ASP A 696 27.37 20.09 -4.98
CA ASP A 696 27.38 19.66 -6.37
C ASP A 696 27.72 18.17 -6.56
N LYS A 697 28.51 17.59 -5.65
CA LYS A 697 28.88 16.17 -5.64
C LYS A 697 27.95 15.27 -4.85
N ARG A 698 26.96 15.84 -4.15
CA ARG A 698 25.95 15.09 -3.36
C ARG A 698 24.83 14.45 -4.19
N GLY A 699 24.98 14.42 -5.52
CA GLY A 699 24.09 13.68 -6.45
C GLY A 699 22.67 14.24 -6.57
N TYR A 700 22.45 15.07 -7.54
CA TYR A 700 21.29 15.16 -8.44
C TYR A 700 21.61 16.23 -9.48
N ARG A 701 21.95 15.84 -10.71
CA ARG A 701 21.84 16.78 -11.83
C ARG A 701 20.34 17.05 -12.07
N ARG A 702 19.86 18.23 -11.73
CA ARG A 702 18.65 18.78 -12.33
C ARG A 702 18.88 18.76 -13.85
N ARG A 703 18.10 17.99 -14.60
CA ARG A 703 17.96 18.23 -16.03
C ARG A 703 17.48 19.66 -16.17
N LYS A 704 18.34 20.54 -16.67
CA LYS A 704 17.90 21.79 -17.29
C LYS A 704 17.07 21.35 -18.51
N THR A 705 15.85 21.80 -18.58
CA THR A 705 15.07 21.83 -19.81
C THR A 705 15.85 22.68 -20.78
N ASP A 706 16.32 22.06 -21.84
CA ASP A 706 16.97 22.77 -22.96
C ASP A 706 15.89 23.53 -23.71
N ASP A 707 16.04 24.86 -23.69
CA ASP A 707 15.53 25.73 -24.75
C ASP A 707 16.70 26.49 -25.34
N ALA A 708 16.73 26.41 -26.65
CA ALA A 708 17.44 27.23 -27.61
C ALA A 708 18.82 26.79 -28.13
N ALA A 709 18.71 26.56 -29.38
CA ALA A 709 19.68 26.20 -30.40
C ALA A 709 20.85 27.19 -30.59
N ALA A 710 21.87 26.63 -31.17
CA ALA A 710 22.78 27.12 -32.21
C ALA A 710 24.14 27.72 -31.83
N SER A 711 25.07 27.11 -32.47
CA SER A 711 26.36 27.52 -33.10
C SER A 711 27.63 27.32 -32.28
N ALA A 712 28.32 26.35 -32.69
CA ALA A 712 29.62 26.10 -33.35
C ALA A 712 30.87 26.86 -32.88
N GLU A 713 31.93 26.05 -32.71
CA GLU A 713 33.36 26.24 -33.00
C GLU A 713 34.28 26.88 -31.94
N ASP A 714 35.11 26.10 -31.40
CA ASP A 714 36.56 25.83 -31.56
C ASP A 714 37.54 26.52 -30.58
N SER A 715 38.51 25.70 -30.17
CA SER A 715 39.87 25.97 -29.67
C SER A 715 40.08 26.45 -28.22
N ALA A 716 40.81 25.56 -27.51
CA ALA A 716 41.72 25.84 -26.38
C ALA A 716 43.06 26.46 -26.93
N PRO A 717 44.07 26.84 -26.13
CA PRO A 717 44.23 26.95 -24.67
C PRO A 717 45.03 28.18 -24.19
N ALA A 718 45.30 28.20 -22.88
CA ALA A 718 46.44 28.83 -22.16
C ALA A 718 46.21 30.11 -21.37
N ALA A 719 46.31 29.96 -20.08
CA ALA A 719 47.22 30.56 -19.08
C ALA A 719 47.27 32.08 -18.84
N GLU A 720 47.35 32.35 -17.56
CA GLU A 720 48.03 33.42 -16.80
C GLU A 720 47.25 34.66 -16.36
N GLU A 721 47.11 34.68 -15.08
CA GLU A 721 47.53 35.64 -14.04
C GLU A 721 47.11 37.12 -14.06
N LYS A 722 46.71 37.46 -12.85
CA LYS A 722 46.89 38.74 -12.11
C LYS A 722 45.86 39.83 -12.10
N SER A 723 45.42 40.00 -10.90
CA SER A 723 45.44 41.17 -9.99
C SER A 723 44.29 42.19 -10.06
N ALA A 724 43.68 42.31 -8.89
CA ALA A 724 43.30 43.49 -8.11
C ALA A 724 42.62 44.70 -8.79
N ALA A 725 41.43 45.00 -8.33
CA ALA A 725 41.09 46.24 -7.60
C ALA A 725 39.56 46.40 -7.42
N GLN A 726 39.15 46.58 -6.20
CA GLN A 726 37.95 47.29 -5.77
C GLN A 726 38.21 48.81 -5.82
N PRO A 727 37.27 49.73 -5.53
CA PRO A 727 35.80 49.71 -5.50
C PRO A 727 35.18 50.90 -6.23
N GLU A 728 33.86 51.03 -6.36
CA GLU A 728 33.11 52.21 -5.93
C GLU A 728 31.59 52.13 -6.16
N THR A 729 30.95 52.56 -5.14
CA THR A 729 29.57 52.92 -4.89
C THR A 729 28.91 53.78 -5.96
N LYS A 730 27.57 53.58 -6.14
CA LYS A 730 26.54 54.64 -6.03
C LYS A 730 25.11 54.13 -6.26
N LYS A 731 24.27 54.31 -5.26
CA LYS A 731 22.81 54.51 -5.30
C LYS A 731 22.52 55.97 -5.64
N PRO A 732 21.27 56.45 -5.73
CA PRO A 732 19.96 55.97 -6.24
C PRO A 732 19.22 57.07 -7.07
N ALA A 733 18.06 56.76 -7.68
CA ALA A 733 16.93 57.70 -7.89
C ALA A 733 15.76 56.92 -8.55
N ALA A 734 14.66 56.76 -7.97
CA ALA A 734 13.53 57.56 -7.51
C ALA A 734 12.46 57.81 -8.61
N LYS A 735 11.27 57.26 -8.31
CA LYS A 735 9.91 57.79 -8.52
C LYS A 735 9.40 58.09 -9.93
N LYS A 736 8.27 57.43 -10.30
CA LYS A 736 7.00 58.20 -10.49
C LYS A 736 5.78 57.31 -10.40
N THR A 737 4.94 57.69 -9.50
CA THR A 737 3.54 57.45 -9.19
C THR A 737 2.59 57.96 -10.25
N THR A 738 1.44 57.31 -10.43
CA THR A 738 0.09 57.90 -10.58
C THR A 738 -0.89 56.73 -10.42
N ALA A 739 -1.61 56.59 -9.35
CA ALA A 739 -2.80 57.26 -8.81
C ALA A 739 -4.08 57.00 -9.62
N ALA A 740 -4.90 56.15 -9.10
CA ALA A 740 -6.27 56.28 -8.57
C ALA A 740 -7.41 56.61 -9.52
N LYS A 741 -8.48 55.82 -9.43
CA LYS A 741 -9.84 56.29 -9.09
C LYS A 741 -10.85 55.16 -8.93
N LYS A 742 -11.37 55.04 -7.71
CA LYS A 742 -12.76 54.62 -7.41
C LYS A 742 -13.65 55.88 -7.56
N PRO A 743 -14.98 55.75 -7.77
CA PRO A 743 -15.96 55.83 -6.70
C PRO A 743 -17.13 54.83 -6.89
N ALA A 744 -17.69 54.26 -5.89
CA ALA A 744 -18.63 54.61 -4.81
C ALA A 744 -20.09 54.81 -5.26
N ALA A 745 -20.92 53.87 -4.80
CA ALA A 745 -22.23 53.91 -4.17
C ALA A 745 -23.41 54.65 -4.80
N ALA A 746 -24.56 53.97 -4.88
CA ALA A 746 -25.82 54.47 -4.34
C ALA A 746 -26.89 53.38 -4.19
N LYS A 747 -27.52 53.42 -3.03
CA LYS A 747 -28.71 52.72 -2.54
C LYS A 747 -29.99 53.07 -3.33
N LYS A 748 -30.97 52.12 -3.30
CA LYS A 748 -32.41 52.36 -2.96
C LYS A 748 -33.15 51.00 -3.07
N THR A 749 -33.56 50.43 -1.99
CA THR A 749 -34.87 50.33 -1.28
C THR A 749 -36.13 50.42 -2.16
N THR A 750 -36.96 49.37 -2.05
CA THR A 750 -38.42 49.34 -1.70
C THR A 750 -38.94 47.93 -2.04
N ALA A 751 -39.39 47.16 -1.12
CA ALA A 751 -40.65 47.06 -0.37
C ALA A 751 -41.69 46.15 -1.06
N ALA A 752 -41.91 45.03 -0.35
CA ALA A 752 -43.15 44.37 -0.02
C ALA A 752 -44.30 44.23 -1.03
N LYS A 753 -44.80 42.95 -1.15
CA LYS A 753 -46.23 42.61 -0.91
C LYS A 753 -46.45 41.09 -0.97
N LYS A 754 -46.84 40.49 0.15
CA LYS A 754 -47.80 39.40 0.21
C LYS A 754 -49.23 39.97 0.05
N PRO A 755 -50.25 39.28 -0.43
CA PRO A 755 -51.04 38.30 0.30
C PRO A 755 -51.62 37.23 -0.65
N ALA A 756 -52.39 36.20 -0.33
CA ALA A 756 -53.24 35.76 0.76
C ALA A 756 -53.77 34.33 0.46
N VAL A 757 -54.07 33.68 1.49
CA VAL A 757 -54.83 32.44 1.71
C VAL A 757 -56.13 32.30 0.91
N LYS A 758 -56.44 31.09 0.42
CA LYS A 758 -57.81 30.57 0.42
C LYS A 758 -57.87 29.06 0.70
N LYS A 759 -58.49 28.77 1.83
CA LYS A 759 -59.06 27.47 2.22
C LYS A 759 -60.29 27.14 1.36
N THR A 760 -60.52 25.87 1.08
CA THR A 760 -61.86 25.17 1.13
C THR A 760 -61.58 23.69 1.01
N THR A 761 -61.81 22.97 2.06
CA THR A 761 -62.95 22.17 2.57
C THR A 761 -63.12 20.77 1.95
N ALA A 762 -63.09 19.88 2.89
CA ALA A 762 -63.29 18.46 2.92
C ALA A 762 -64.48 17.86 2.14
N LYS A 763 -64.32 16.57 1.74
CA LYS A 763 -65.40 15.60 1.94
C LYS A 763 -64.86 14.19 2.12
N LYS A 764 -65.22 13.61 3.24
CA LYS A 764 -65.20 12.19 3.59
C LYS A 764 -66.06 11.38 2.64
N THR A 765 -65.67 10.17 2.30
CA THR A 765 -66.56 9.01 2.37
C THR A 765 -65.78 7.72 2.59
N THR A 766 -66.27 7.02 3.55
CA THR A 766 -65.96 5.69 4.07
C THR A 766 -66.44 4.57 3.17
N LYS A 767 -65.78 3.42 3.18
CA LYS A 767 -66.26 2.03 3.47
C LYS A 767 -65.46 1.01 2.73
N LYS A 768 -64.93 0.10 3.50
CA LYS A 768 -65.17 -1.33 3.80
C LYS A 768 -64.46 -2.23 2.78
N ALA A 769 -63.54 -3.03 3.20
CA ALA A 769 -63.49 -4.28 3.95
C ALA A 769 -63.59 -5.54 3.05
N GLU A 770 -62.72 -6.51 3.37
CA GLU A 770 -62.77 -7.96 3.08
C GLU A 770 -62.26 -8.34 1.65
N GLU A 771 -61.19 -9.05 1.52
CA GLU A 771 -60.69 -10.34 2.07
C GLU A 771 -59.16 -10.36 2.20
#